data_6b6ce36107be7301c42b97b2181774f8
#
_entry.id   6b6ce36107be7301c42b97b2181774f8
#
_cell.length_a   1.000
_cell.length_b   1.000
_cell.length_c   1.000
_cell.angle_alpha   90.00
_cell.angle_beta   90.00
_cell.angle_gamma   90.00
#
_symmetry.space_group_name_H-M   'P 1'
#
loop_
_entity.id
_entity.type
_entity.pdbx_description
1 polymer ?
#
loop_
_entity_poly.entity_id
_entity_poly.type
_entity_poly.pdbx_seq_one_letter_code
_entity_poly.pdbx_strand_id
1 'polypeptide(L)'
;VSARRTHRPHRCWPVLAACLGSAIGHAQTAAPAPAAAASAPAPAAAQLKPVEVIGNRADDTQQRRESTAAKIVIGRAEIERFGDSTLGDVLKRLPGVTMQGRPGRGGNIRMRGLGSGYTQILLDGQRIPPGFSLDSLTPEQIERIEILRAPTAETGARAIAGTINIITREGFSKRVNDLRLSAALENDRVQPSVSWTRNDSSGALTWNTSLTAFSNDRRNDSVTTTVDTDPATGATTLAQRDTGQVREKRQGLHATGRLQWRSADTADTVTLMPLAIYSTGSTDRRGRFEQTVGPEPAPFEAARTEGDGSFSLLRLNGQWNHRLGAGGRLEWKAALGQGRTKTSGVRRETTGGALSRTLADDADTTDRNLLVSGKLVKVLGGEHSLVAGGEVESNRRNDRRTTLQDGAPVLTDFGDNVSASATRLAFFAQDEWNLTPLWSAHAGLRWEGIATKGSGDSATSTDTNRSSVWTPLLHAVWKPTPESQDQLRFSLTRSYRSPSLQNLIGRPRVNSRYPLNEPNTRTQPDVVGNPALKPELATGIDIAAERYLPGSGVLSASVFYRQIKDLMRNQTGALPETVSWSQQQRYVSRPQNVGDAVTQGLELEAKFRLSELVADAPRIDLRANASVFRSRVKSVPGPDNRLDQQPGYTANLGADYRVPGVPLTLGGNLNWTPGYNTRLAEFQTAYQGRKLGVDAYGLWVFNPALQLRVTASNLAALDYVTGSALGSEVSTTTAPSYINLQIRLEIKL
;
A
#
# COMPACT_ATOMS: atom_id res chain seq x y z
N VAL A 1 -16.84 -44.14 29.29
CA VAL A 1 -17.89 -44.28 28.27
C VAL A 1 -17.41 -43.49 27.07
N SER A 2 -16.97 -44.25 26.09
CA SER A 2 -16.37 -43.80 24.83
C SER A 2 -17.42 -43.21 23.90
N ALA A 3 -17.16 -42.03 23.35
CA ALA A 3 -17.84 -41.54 22.16
C ALA A 3 -16.78 -41.08 21.14
N ARG A 4 -16.47 -41.95 20.20
CA ARG A 4 -15.72 -41.65 18.96
C ARG A 4 -16.57 -40.69 18.11
N ARG A 5 -16.08 -39.48 17.86
CA ARG A 5 -16.56 -38.64 16.77
C ARG A 5 -15.71 -38.91 15.54
N THR A 6 -16.30 -39.56 14.57
CA THR A 6 -15.79 -39.79 13.23
C THR A 6 -15.82 -38.46 12.45
N HIS A 7 -14.66 -37.98 12.06
CA HIS A 7 -14.55 -36.90 11.07
C HIS A 7 -14.90 -37.47 9.69
N ARG A 8 -16.02 -37.03 9.13
CA ARG A 8 -16.30 -37.14 7.69
C ARG A 8 -15.60 -36.02 6.94
N PRO A 9 -14.86 -36.28 5.86
CA PRO A 9 -14.35 -35.23 4.99
C PRO A 9 -15.50 -34.67 4.17
N HIS A 10 -15.78 -33.37 4.30
CA HIS A 10 -16.66 -32.65 3.39
C HIS A 10 -16.01 -32.57 2.00
N ARG A 11 -16.53 -33.38 1.10
CA ARG A 11 -16.31 -33.24 -0.35
C ARG A 11 -16.95 -31.95 -0.81
N CYS A 12 -16.17 -30.91 -1.07
CA CYS A 12 -16.57 -29.80 -1.90
C CYS A 12 -16.40 -30.18 -3.36
N TRP A 13 -17.51 -30.39 -4.05
CA TRP A 13 -17.62 -30.48 -5.50
C TRP A 13 -18.97 -29.95 -5.97
N PRO A 14 -19.15 -29.53 -7.23
CA PRO A 14 -18.67 -28.33 -7.89
C PRO A 14 -19.87 -27.46 -8.33
N VAL A 15 -19.75 -26.15 -8.23
CA VAL A 15 -20.68 -25.23 -8.89
C VAL A 15 -19.91 -24.44 -9.92
N LEU A 16 -19.55 -25.11 -11.00
CA LEU A 16 -19.02 -24.43 -12.21
C LEU A 16 -19.33 -25.22 -13.50
N ALA A 17 -20.55 -25.75 -13.63
CA ALA A 17 -20.98 -26.41 -14.85
C ALA A 17 -22.48 -26.20 -15.10
N ALA A 18 -22.93 -24.96 -15.26
CA ALA A 18 -24.26 -24.68 -15.78
C ALA A 18 -24.36 -23.25 -16.32
N CYS A 19 -23.63 -22.90 -17.38
CA CYS A 19 -23.90 -21.75 -18.27
C CYS A 19 -23.17 -21.90 -19.62
N LEU A 20 -23.21 -23.08 -20.22
CA LEU A 20 -22.87 -23.27 -21.63
C LEU A 20 -23.86 -24.27 -22.21
N GLY A 21 -25.00 -23.77 -22.66
CA GLY A 21 -26.02 -24.55 -23.36
C GLY A 21 -26.97 -23.66 -24.12
N SER A 22 -26.92 -23.80 -25.46
CA SER A 22 -27.97 -23.58 -26.42
C SER A 22 -28.27 -22.14 -26.90
N ALA A 23 -27.71 -21.80 -28.04
CA ALA A 23 -28.44 -21.07 -29.09
C ALA A 23 -27.92 -21.50 -30.47
N ILE A 24 -28.46 -22.61 -30.99
CA ILE A 24 -28.39 -22.95 -32.40
C ILE A 24 -29.65 -22.28 -33.01
N GLY A 25 -29.47 -21.15 -33.68
CA GLY A 25 -30.51 -20.49 -34.47
C GLY A 25 -30.44 -20.93 -35.90
N HIS A 26 -31.56 -21.44 -36.39
CA HIS A 26 -31.78 -21.93 -37.76
C HIS A 26 -31.66 -20.79 -38.79
N ALA A 27 -30.84 -21.01 -39.82
CA ALA A 27 -30.82 -20.20 -41.02
C ALA A 27 -32.03 -20.57 -41.90
N GLN A 28 -32.93 -19.62 -42.15
CA GLN A 28 -33.92 -19.70 -43.18
C GLN A 28 -33.40 -19.02 -44.46
N THR A 29 -33.29 -19.79 -45.50
CA THR A 29 -33.04 -19.35 -46.89
C THR A 29 -34.25 -18.63 -47.45
N ALA A 30 -34.11 -17.39 -47.89
CA ALA A 30 -35.08 -16.66 -48.68
C ALA A 30 -34.64 -16.63 -50.15
N ALA A 31 -35.60 -16.89 -51.02
CA ALA A 31 -35.46 -16.96 -52.49
C ALA A 31 -35.34 -15.57 -53.16
N PRO A 32 -34.79 -15.47 -54.38
CA PRO A 32 -34.46 -14.20 -55.01
C PRO A 32 -35.70 -13.55 -55.69
N ALA A 33 -35.85 -12.23 -55.55
CA ALA A 33 -36.80 -11.39 -56.28
C ALA A 33 -36.16 -10.73 -57.51
N PRO A 34 -36.94 -10.37 -58.53
CA PRO A 34 -36.45 -10.11 -59.88
C PRO A 34 -35.86 -8.71 -60.07
N ALA A 35 -34.97 -8.59 -61.06
CA ALA A 35 -34.30 -7.42 -61.51
C ALA A 35 -35.20 -6.27 -61.96
N ALA A 36 -34.97 -5.06 -61.50
CA ALA A 36 -35.53 -3.82 -62.00
C ALA A 36 -34.42 -2.91 -62.56
N ALA A 37 -34.83 -2.24 -63.64
CA ALA A 37 -34.06 -1.53 -64.63
C ALA A 37 -33.13 -0.41 -64.09
N ALA A 38 -32.01 -0.19 -64.78
CA ALA A 38 -31.01 0.84 -64.58
C ALA A 38 -31.57 2.27 -64.71
N SER A 39 -31.34 3.10 -63.70
CA SER A 39 -31.46 4.55 -63.79
C SER A 39 -30.08 5.21 -63.58
N ALA A 40 -29.82 6.29 -64.29
CA ALA A 40 -28.57 7.00 -64.43
C ALA A 40 -27.91 7.48 -63.12
N PRO A 41 -26.59 7.67 -63.08
CA PRO A 41 -25.86 7.98 -61.83
C PRO A 41 -26.12 9.42 -61.37
N ALA A 42 -26.58 9.56 -60.11
CA ALA A 42 -26.57 10.81 -59.38
C ALA A 42 -25.15 11.17 -58.94
N PRO A 43 -24.80 12.46 -58.83
CA PRO A 43 -23.45 12.89 -58.47
C PRO A 43 -23.09 12.36 -57.09
N ALA A 44 -21.88 11.81 -56.98
CA ALA A 44 -21.30 11.25 -55.77
C ALA A 44 -21.32 12.29 -54.64
N ALA A 45 -22.18 12.04 -53.64
CA ALA A 45 -22.09 12.75 -52.37
C ALA A 45 -20.71 12.49 -51.78
N ALA A 46 -19.95 13.58 -51.53
CA ALA A 46 -18.66 13.52 -50.85
C ALA A 46 -18.86 12.78 -49.52
N GLN A 47 -18.35 11.56 -49.43
CA GLN A 47 -18.24 10.86 -48.15
C GLN A 47 -17.28 11.68 -47.27
N LEU A 48 -17.85 12.45 -46.34
CA LEU A 48 -17.11 13.01 -45.24
C LEU A 48 -16.50 11.82 -44.51
N LYS A 49 -15.15 11.75 -44.49
CA LYS A 49 -14.41 10.81 -43.62
C LYS A 49 -14.99 10.98 -42.22
N PRO A 50 -15.34 9.92 -41.49
CA PRO A 50 -15.71 10.06 -40.09
C PRO A 50 -14.59 10.78 -39.39
N VAL A 51 -14.88 11.94 -38.83
CA VAL A 51 -13.97 12.62 -37.89
C VAL A 51 -13.96 11.74 -36.66
N GLU A 52 -12.95 10.90 -36.58
CA GLU A 52 -12.63 10.17 -35.37
C GLU A 52 -12.22 11.22 -34.34
N VAL A 53 -13.15 11.67 -33.51
CA VAL A 53 -12.84 12.47 -32.32
C VAL A 53 -12.11 11.52 -31.38
N ILE A 54 -10.83 11.34 -31.62
CA ILE A 54 -9.90 10.84 -30.62
C ILE A 54 -9.90 11.93 -29.55
N GLY A 55 -10.73 11.75 -28.52
CA GLY A 55 -10.64 12.56 -27.32
C GLY A 55 -9.21 12.38 -26.81
N ASN A 56 -8.35 13.37 -27.04
CA ASN A 56 -7.00 13.40 -26.57
C ASN A 56 -7.07 13.33 -25.03
N ARG A 57 -7.01 12.09 -24.46
CA ARG A 57 -6.62 11.99 -23.05
C ARG A 57 -5.24 12.59 -22.96
N ALA A 58 -5.12 13.68 -22.18
CA ALA A 58 -3.84 14.29 -21.91
C ALA A 58 -2.84 13.18 -21.54
N ASP A 59 -1.71 13.11 -22.24
CA ASP A 59 -0.62 12.19 -21.94
C ASP A 59 -0.24 12.33 -20.46
N ASP A 60 0.23 11.26 -19.82
CA ASP A 60 0.62 11.22 -18.41
C ASP A 60 1.57 12.37 -18.07
N THR A 61 2.50 12.66 -18.99
CA THR A 61 3.45 13.79 -18.90
C THR A 61 2.74 15.14 -18.95
N GLN A 62 1.71 15.28 -19.79
CA GLN A 62 0.89 16.49 -19.87
C GLN A 62 0.08 16.72 -18.59
N GLN A 63 -0.55 15.68 -18.04
CA GLN A 63 -1.26 15.76 -16.77
C GLN A 63 -0.33 16.17 -15.62
N ARG A 64 0.91 15.65 -15.58
CA ARG A 64 1.93 16.06 -14.63
C ARG A 64 2.27 17.54 -14.79
N ARG A 65 2.48 18.00 -16.03
CA ARG A 65 2.86 19.37 -16.35
C ARG A 65 1.78 20.39 -16.02
N GLU A 66 0.51 20.06 -16.26
CA GLU A 66 -0.63 20.95 -16.02
C GLU A 66 -1.00 21.12 -14.56
N SER A 67 -0.60 20.20 -13.68
CA SER A 67 -0.89 20.27 -12.25
C SER A 67 -0.02 21.32 -11.55
N THR A 68 -0.60 22.28 -10.82
CA THR A 68 0.18 23.27 -10.05
C THR A 68 0.79 22.63 -8.79
N ALA A 69 0.10 21.70 -8.12
CA ALA A 69 0.70 20.88 -7.07
C ALA A 69 1.64 19.82 -7.67
N ALA A 70 2.80 19.58 -7.04
CA ALA A 70 3.79 18.63 -7.50
C ALA A 70 3.20 17.19 -7.55
N LYS A 71 2.98 16.68 -8.77
CA LYS A 71 2.31 15.41 -9.05
C LYS A 71 3.11 14.62 -10.10
N ILE A 72 3.29 13.31 -9.87
CA ILE A 72 3.76 12.37 -10.89
C ILE A 72 2.58 11.50 -11.30
N VAL A 73 2.41 11.28 -12.60
CA VAL A 73 1.37 10.41 -13.15
C VAL A 73 2.05 9.23 -13.84
N ILE A 74 1.65 8.04 -13.49
CA ILE A 74 2.08 6.77 -14.08
C ILE A 74 0.86 6.15 -14.73
N GLY A 75 0.77 6.21 -16.02
CA GLY A 75 -0.38 5.73 -16.76
C GLY A 75 -0.33 4.24 -17.05
N ARG A 76 -1.42 3.77 -17.64
CA ARG A 76 -1.64 2.37 -17.90
C ARG A 76 -0.57 1.70 -18.74
N ALA A 77 -0.09 2.37 -19.78
CA ALA A 77 0.94 1.83 -20.67
C ALA A 77 2.26 1.52 -19.92
N GLU A 78 2.59 2.32 -18.93
CA GLU A 78 3.76 2.09 -18.07
C GLU A 78 3.50 0.98 -17.05
N ILE A 79 2.32 0.97 -16.42
CA ILE A 79 1.92 -0.08 -15.46
C ILE A 79 1.94 -1.46 -16.11
N GLU A 80 1.42 -1.60 -17.32
CA GLU A 80 1.35 -2.88 -18.04
C GLU A 80 2.70 -3.34 -18.61
N ARG A 81 3.63 -2.41 -18.82
CA ARG A 81 4.90 -2.69 -19.49
C ARG A 81 5.72 -3.75 -18.77
N PHE A 82 5.80 -3.71 -17.44
CA PHE A 82 6.63 -4.61 -16.65
C PHE A 82 5.99 -5.97 -16.37
N GLY A 83 4.67 -6.08 -16.51
CA GLY A 83 3.93 -7.32 -16.20
C GLY A 83 4.07 -7.73 -14.75
N ASP A 84 4.15 -6.77 -13.87
CA ASP A 84 4.14 -6.99 -12.44
C ASP A 84 2.93 -7.83 -12.05
N SER A 85 3.10 -8.69 -11.05
CA SER A 85 2.01 -9.56 -10.58
C SER A 85 1.13 -8.86 -9.57
N THR A 86 1.68 -7.90 -8.86
CA THR A 86 0.99 -7.13 -7.82
C THR A 86 1.19 -5.64 -8.00
N LEU A 87 0.27 -4.86 -7.45
CA LEU A 87 0.42 -3.41 -7.41
C LEU A 87 1.65 -2.99 -6.57
N GLY A 88 2.02 -3.75 -5.54
CA GLY A 88 3.23 -3.54 -4.77
C GLY A 88 4.49 -3.58 -5.63
N ASP A 89 4.55 -4.49 -6.61
CA ASP A 89 5.67 -4.58 -7.55
C ASP A 89 5.75 -3.37 -8.48
N VAL A 90 4.63 -2.84 -8.93
CA VAL A 90 4.58 -1.58 -9.70
C VAL A 90 5.13 -0.44 -8.85
N LEU A 91 4.62 -0.29 -7.63
CA LEU A 91 4.91 0.85 -6.78
C LEU A 91 6.38 0.91 -6.32
N LYS A 92 7.06 -0.23 -6.11
CA LYS A 92 8.48 -0.26 -5.71
C LYS A 92 9.44 0.36 -6.74
N ARG A 93 9.01 0.50 -8.00
CA ARG A 93 9.80 1.06 -9.10
C ARG A 93 9.61 2.56 -9.29
N LEU A 94 8.64 3.15 -8.56
CA LEU A 94 8.28 4.55 -8.73
C LEU A 94 9.26 5.49 -8.01
N PRO A 95 9.47 6.71 -8.54
CA PRO A 95 10.36 7.69 -7.93
C PRO A 95 9.99 8.04 -6.50
N GLY A 96 10.96 8.03 -5.59
CA GLY A 96 10.78 8.36 -4.17
C GLY A 96 9.99 7.32 -3.37
N VAL A 97 9.64 6.18 -3.97
CA VAL A 97 8.91 5.08 -3.31
C VAL A 97 9.86 3.98 -2.88
N THR A 98 9.67 3.48 -1.68
CA THR A 98 10.43 2.35 -1.11
C THR A 98 9.47 1.35 -0.47
N MET A 99 9.90 0.08 -0.37
CA MET A 99 9.13 -0.98 0.27
C MET A 99 9.75 -1.40 1.58
N GLN A 100 8.92 -1.58 2.59
CA GLN A 100 9.35 -2.18 3.86
C GLN A 100 9.40 -3.71 3.72
N GLY A 101 10.28 -4.34 4.52
CA GLY A 101 10.34 -5.79 4.61
C GLY A 101 11.37 -6.40 3.66
N ARG A 102 11.29 -7.73 3.53
CA ARG A 102 12.22 -8.57 2.78
C ARG A 102 12.09 -8.31 1.26
N PRO A 103 13.19 -8.25 0.51
CA PRO A 103 13.15 -8.21 -0.95
C PRO A 103 12.34 -9.38 -1.54
N GLY A 104 11.65 -9.15 -2.66
CA GLY A 104 10.80 -10.15 -3.30
C GLY A 104 9.46 -10.43 -2.61
N ARG A 105 9.18 -9.78 -1.48
CA ARG A 105 7.93 -9.89 -0.74
C ARG A 105 7.18 -8.56 -0.73
N GLY A 106 5.85 -8.62 -0.74
CA GLY A 106 5.02 -7.44 -0.51
C GLY A 106 5.29 -6.82 0.85
N GLY A 107 5.07 -5.52 0.98
CA GLY A 107 5.29 -4.80 2.23
C GLY A 107 4.63 -3.44 2.21
N ASN A 108 4.75 -2.70 3.32
CA ASN A 108 4.23 -1.35 3.39
C ASN A 108 5.00 -0.41 2.47
N ILE A 109 4.26 0.34 1.67
CA ILE A 109 4.80 1.32 0.75
C ILE A 109 5.11 2.60 1.52
N ARG A 110 6.22 3.22 1.17
CA ARG A 110 6.74 4.42 1.81
C ARG A 110 7.22 5.41 0.79
N MET A 111 7.02 6.67 1.08
CA MET A 111 7.62 7.77 0.33
C MET A 111 8.71 8.43 1.18
N ARG A 112 9.74 8.97 0.50
CA ARG A 112 10.85 9.70 1.16
C ARG A 112 11.57 8.91 2.25
N GLY A 113 11.51 7.57 2.17
CA GLY A 113 12.08 6.67 3.16
C GLY A 113 11.43 6.72 4.54
N LEU A 114 10.33 7.49 4.74
CA LEU A 114 9.67 7.63 6.03
C LEU A 114 8.90 6.36 6.41
N GLY A 115 8.77 6.09 7.70
CA GLY A 115 8.15 4.90 8.26
C GLY A 115 6.67 4.72 7.93
N SER A 116 6.05 3.69 8.50
CA SER A 116 4.63 3.40 8.29
C SER A 116 3.73 4.54 8.77
N GLY A 117 2.67 4.83 7.99
CA GLY A 117 1.68 5.87 8.30
C GLY A 117 2.05 7.27 7.83
N TYR A 118 3.26 7.49 7.31
CA TYR A 118 3.66 8.77 6.73
C TYR A 118 3.23 8.95 5.28
N THR A 119 2.95 7.86 4.58
CA THR A 119 2.42 7.85 3.21
C THR A 119 0.93 7.56 3.25
N GLN A 120 0.12 8.42 2.65
CA GLN A 120 -1.30 8.16 2.44
C GLN A 120 -1.50 7.37 1.16
N ILE A 121 -2.31 6.31 1.21
CA ILE A 121 -2.68 5.56 0.03
C ILE A 121 -4.18 5.68 -0.17
N LEU A 122 -4.56 6.11 -1.36
CA LEU A 122 -5.94 6.29 -1.78
C LEU A 122 -6.27 5.30 -2.91
N LEU A 123 -7.50 4.84 -2.95
CA LEU A 123 -8.11 4.12 -4.06
C LEU A 123 -9.29 4.96 -4.57
N ASP A 124 -9.21 5.44 -5.81
CA ASP A 124 -10.19 6.37 -6.43
C ASP A 124 -10.42 7.64 -5.57
N GLY A 125 -9.33 8.18 -5.01
CA GLY A 125 -9.36 9.37 -4.16
C GLY A 125 -9.85 9.12 -2.73
N GLN A 126 -10.09 7.88 -2.33
CA GLN A 126 -10.56 7.52 -0.99
C GLN A 126 -9.56 6.63 -0.27
N ARG A 127 -9.42 6.80 1.05
CA ARG A 127 -8.48 5.98 1.84
C ARG A 127 -8.83 4.50 1.75
N ILE A 128 -7.78 3.68 1.60
CA ILE A 128 -7.93 2.23 1.72
C ILE A 128 -8.27 1.85 3.17
N PRO A 129 -9.17 0.89 3.37
CA PRO A 129 -9.55 0.47 4.73
C PRO A 129 -8.39 -0.28 5.41
N PRO A 130 -8.37 -0.30 6.76
CA PRO A 130 -7.44 -1.11 7.52
C PRO A 130 -7.50 -2.59 7.11
N GLY A 131 -6.34 -3.26 7.06
CA GLY A 131 -6.25 -4.67 6.67
C GLY A 131 -6.26 -4.93 5.16
N PHE A 132 -6.52 -3.92 4.33
CA PHE A 132 -6.41 -4.05 2.88
C PHE A 132 -4.94 -4.16 2.45
N SER A 133 -4.60 -5.23 1.75
CA SER A 133 -3.29 -5.40 1.14
C SER A 133 -3.29 -4.88 -0.29
N LEU A 134 -2.33 -4.05 -0.64
CA LEU A 134 -2.15 -3.57 -2.02
C LEU A 134 -1.84 -4.71 -3.00
N ASP A 135 -1.26 -5.81 -2.51
CA ASP A 135 -1.04 -7.02 -3.31
C ASP A 135 -2.34 -7.72 -3.71
N SER A 136 -3.48 -7.30 -3.13
CA SER A 136 -4.80 -7.76 -3.55
C SER A 136 -5.32 -7.09 -4.82
N LEU A 137 -4.72 -5.96 -5.24
CA LEU A 137 -5.01 -5.32 -6.51
C LEU A 137 -3.99 -5.77 -7.55
N THR A 138 -4.50 -6.17 -8.71
CA THR A 138 -3.64 -6.49 -9.85
C THR A 138 -3.44 -5.25 -10.73
N PRO A 139 -2.30 -5.12 -11.40
CA PRO A 139 -2.01 -3.98 -12.28
C PRO A 139 -3.09 -3.72 -13.34
N GLU A 140 -3.78 -4.79 -13.74
CA GLU A 140 -4.85 -4.75 -14.75
C GLU A 140 -6.08 -3.97 -14.31
N GLN A 141 -6.30 -3.88 -13.02
CA GLN A 141 -7.43 -3.13 -12.44
C GLN A 141 -7.15 -1.63 -12.39
N ILE A 142 -5.91 -1.21 -12.67
CA ILE A 142 -5.44 0.15 -12.49
C ILE A 142 -5.44 0.89 -13.83
N GLU A 143 -5.97 2.08 -13.86
CA GLU A 143 -5.87 3.02 -14.97
C GLU A 143 -4.59 3.85 -14.90
N ARG A 144 -4.32 4.42 -13.72
CA ARG A 144 -3.12 5.21 -13.45
C ARG A 144 -2.83 5.28 -11.95
N ILE A 145 -1.60 5.62 -11.63
CA ILE A 145 -1.15 5.91 -10.27
C ILE A 145 -0.69 7.36 -10.23
N GLU A 146 -1.19 8.12 -9.28
CA GLU A 146 -0.85 9.51 -9.06
C GLU A 146 -0.05 9.63 -7.76
N ILE A 147 1.16 10.16 -7.83
CA ILE A 147 2.01 10.41 -6.67
C ILE A 147 2.01 11.91 -6.40
N LEU A 148 1.33 12.33 -5.34
CA LEU A 148 1.32 13.71 -4.89
C LEU A 148 2.42 13.91 -3.86
N ARG A 149 3.44 14.64 -4.22
CA ARG A 149 4.57 15.00 -3.34
C ARG A 149 4.18 16.10 -2.34
N ALA A 150 3.17 16.88 -2.67
CA ALA A 150 2.59 17.89 -1.82
C ALA A 150 1.05 17.75 -1.78
N PRO A 151 0.39 17.91 -0.61
CA PRO A 151 -1.05 17.80 -0.48
C PRO A 151 -1.76 19.00 -1.13
N THR A 152 -3.04 18.81 -1.51
CA THR A 152 -3.99 19.88 -1.81
C THR A 152 -5.05 19.95 -0.70
N ALA A 153 -5.80 21.05 -0.61
CA ALA A 153 -6.84 21.14 0.41
C ALA A 153 -7.94 20.10 0.18
N GLU A 154 -8.22 19.75 -1.08
CA GLU A 154 -9.16 18.69 -1.47
C GLU A 154 -8.68 17.29 -1.07
N THR A 155 -7.43 16.92 -1.40
CA THR A 155 -6.90 15.57 -1.09
C THR A 155 -6.64 15.37 0.40
N GLY A 156 -6.59 16.47 1.15
CA GLY A 156 -6.24 16.46 2.57
C GLY A 156 -4.74 16.29 2.82
N ALA A 157 -4.31 16.68 3.99
CA ALA A 157 -2.90 16.77 4.36
C ALA A 157 -2.51 15.74 5.44
N ARG A 158 -3.09 14.55 5.41
CA ARG A 158 -2.86 13.48 6.39
C ARG A 158 -1.55 12.70 6.19
N ALA A 159 -0.75 13.09 5.23
CA ALA A 159 0.49 12.40 4.89
C ALA A 159 1.65 13.37 4.87
N ILE A 160 2.59 13.18 5.77
CA ILE A 160 3.79 14.00 5.87
C ILE A 160 4.76 13.73 4.71
N ALA A 161 4.82 12.47 4.24
CA ALA A 161 5.69 12.06 3.14
C ALA A 161 5.09 12.34 1.76
N GLY A 162 3.77 12.23 1.63
CA GLY A 162 3.05 12.38 0.37
C GLY A 162 1.89 11.39 0.23
N THR A 163 1.17 11.48 -0.87
CA THR A 163 -0.02 10.66 -1.15
C THR A 163 0.17 9.88 -2.44
N ILE A 164 -0.16 8.60 -2.43
CA ILE A 164 -0.26 7.74 -3.62
C ILE A 164 -1.74 7.48 -3.86
N ASN A 165 -2.28 7.96 -4.96
CA ASN A 165 -3.66 7.75 -5.37
C ASN A 165 -3.72 6.74 -6.51
N ILE A 166 -4.33 5.62 -6.29
CA ILE A 166 -4.50 4.54 -7.25
C ILE A 166 -5.88 4.72 -7.88
N ILE A 167 -5.91 4.98 -9.18
CA ILE A 167 -7.15 5.15 -9.92
C ILE A 167 -7.45 3.84 -10.65
N THR A 168 -8.59 3.26 -10.32
CA THR A 168 -9.08 2.06 -11.03
C THR A 168 -9.55 2.41 -12.43
N ARG A 169 -9.67 1.40 -13.30
CA ARG A 169 -10.08 1.60 -14.70
C ARG A 169 -11.29 2.52 -14.82
N GLU A 170 -11.10 3.60 -15.57
CA GLU A 170 -12.15 4.56 -15.88
C GLU A 170 -12.85 4.14 -17.18
N GLY A 171 -14.17 4.19 -17.17
CA GLY A 171 -15.08 4.20 -18.30
C GLY A 171 -14.77 3.26 -19.49
N PHE A 172 -15.67 3.24 -20.45
CA PHE A 172 -15.52 2.48 -21.70
C PHE A 172 -14.81 3.33 -22.76
N SER A 173 -13.53 3.07 -23.00
CA SER A 173 -12.80 3.64 -24.15
C SER A 173 -12.49 2.59 -25.22
N LYS A 174 -12.35 1.33 -24.83
CA LYS A 174 -12.07 0.18 -25.70
C LYS A 174 -12.64 -1.08 -25.05
N ARG A 175 -13.25 -1.95 -25.84
CA ARG A 175 -13.67 -3.28 -25.35
C ARG A 175 -12.46 -4.06 -24.85
N VAL A 176 -12.59 -4.62 -23.68
CA VAL A 176 -11.61 -5.48 -23.03
C VAL A 176 -12.33 -6.75 -22.60
N ASN A 177 -11.74 -7.89 -22.91
CA ASN A 177 -12.15 -9.19 -22.41
C ASN A 177 -10.87 -10.02 -22.30
N ASP A 178 -10.14 -9.81 -21.19
CA ASP A 178 -8.79 -10.33 -20.99
C ASP A 178 -8.81 -11.45 -19.95
N LEU A 179 -8.28 -12.60 -20.30
CA LEU A 179 -8.00 -13.71 -19.39
C LEU A 179 -6.49 -13.82 -19.18
N ARG A 180 -6.06 -13.91 -17.95
CA ARG A 180 -4.64 -14.09 -17.58
C ARG A 180 -4.49 -15.30 -16.69
N LEU A 181 -3.61 -16.20 -17.10
CA LEU A 181 -3.22 -17.38 -16.35
C LEU A 181 -1.78 -17.20 -15.92
N SER A 182 -1.48 -17.33 -14.65
CA SER A 182 -0.11 -17.22 -14.17
C SER A 182 0.22 -18.24 -13.10
N ALA A 183 1.50 -18.64 -13.09
CA ALA A 183 2.07 -19.46 -12.05
C ALA A 183 3.44 -18.89 -11.67
N ALA A 184 3.65 -18.68 -10.37
CA ALA A 184 4.93 -18.25 -9.82
C ALA A 184 5.55 -19.41 -9.04
N LEU A 185 6.87 -19.56 -9.14
CA LEU A 185 7.68 -20.54 -8.41
C LEU A 185 8.63 -19.80 -7.49
N GLU A 186 8.53 -20.05 -6.18
CA GLU A 186 9.41 -19.50 -5.17
C GLU A 186 9.72 -20.55 -4.12
N ASN A 187 11.00 -20.83 -3.90
CA ASN A 187 11.45 -21.83 -2.90
C ASN A 187 10.71 -23.18 -3.05
N ASP A 188 10.70 -23.73 -4.26
CA ASP A 188 10.07 -25.00 -4.67
C ASP A 188 8.54 -25.04 -4.47
N ARG A 189 7.88 -23.87 -4.44
CA ARG A 189 6.43 -23.77 -4.25
C ARG A 189 5.76 -22.99 -5.36
N VAL A 190 4.78 -23.63 -5.96
CA VAL A 190 3.99 -23.05 -7.06
C VAL A 190 2.84 -22.24 -6.50
N GLN A 191 2.68 -21.01 -7.02
CA GLN A 191 1.64 -20.07 -6.66
C GLN A 191 0.81 -19.70 -7.89
N PRO A 192 -0.28 -20.43 -8.19
CA PRO A 192 -1.12 -20.17 -9.35
C PRO A 192 -2.07 -19.01 -9.10
N SER A 193 -2.39 -18.28 -10.17
CA SER A 193 -3.48 -17.31 -10.17
C SER A 193 -4.14 -17.21 -11.55
N VAL A 194 -5.42 -16.84 -11.53
CA VAL A 194 -6.21 -16.55 -12.72
C VAL A 194 -6.92 -15.23 -12.52
N SER A 195 -6.87 -14.37 -13.53
CA SER A 195 -7.56 -13.08 -13.53
C SER A 195 -8.34 -12.91 -14.83
N TRP A 196 -9.58 -12.48 -14.71
CA TRP A 196 -10.43 -12.15 -15.82
C TRP A 196 -10.95 -10.73 -15.67
N THR A 197 -10.83 -9.93 -16.75
CA THR A 197 -11.27 -8.53 -16.77
C THR A 197 -12.10 -8.29 -18.00
N ARG A 198 -13.32 -7.75 -17.82
CA ARG A 198 -14.22 -7.40 -18.91
C ARG A 198 -14.82 -6.02 -18.68
N ASN A 199 -14.95 -5.27 -19.77
CA ASN A 199 -15.76 -4.06 -19.81
C ASN A 199 -16.72 -4.11 -20.98
N ASP A 200 -17.86 -3.42 -20.85
CA ASP A 200 -18.84 -3.25 -21.93
C ASP A 200 -19.68 -1.99 -21.67
N SER A 201 -20.54 -1.67 -22.62
CA SER A 201 -21.49 -0.54 -22.52
C SER A 201 -22.83 -0.93 -23.08
N SER A 202 -23.91 -0.43 -22.47
CA SER A 202 -25.27 -0.60 -22.90
C SER A 202 -26.04 0.70 -22.68
N GLY A 203 -26.35 1.44 -23.75
CA GLY A 203 -26.98 2.75 -23.66
C GLY A 203 -26.16 3.73 -22.78
N ALA A 204 -26.80 4.27 -21.76
CA ALA A 204 -26.17 5.22 -20.82
C ALA A 204 -25.25 4.55 -19.78
N LEU A 205 -25.26 3.21 -19.67
CA LEU A 205 -24.49 2.45 -18.71
C LEU A 205 -23.18 1.95 -19.32
N THR A 206 -22.08 2.23 -18.68
CA THR A 206 -20.77 1.58 -18.92
C THR A 206 -20.35 0.81 -17.69
N TRP A 207 -19.72 -0.35 -17.89
CA TRP A 207 -19.27 -1.14 -16.77
C TRP A 207 -17.92 -1.81 -17.03
N ASN A 208 -17.20 -2.04 -15.94
CA ASN A 208 -15.96 -2.81 -15.91
C ASN A 208 -16.02 -3.76 -14.71
N THR A 209 -15.59 -4.99 -14.90
CA THR A 209 -15.51 -6.01 -13.85
C THR A 209 -14.18 -6.73 -13.96
N SER A 210 -13.54 -6.97 -12.83
CA SER A 210 -12.35 -7.81 -12.74
C SER A 210 -12.51 -8.82 -11.60
N LEU A 211 -12.20 -10.09 -11.90
CA LEU A 211 -12.23 -11.22 -10.97
C LEU A 211 -10.84 -11.84 -10.95
N THR A 212 -10.31 -12.09 -9.76
CA THR A 212 -9.00 -12.75 -9.58
C THR A 212 -9.12 -13.82 -8.52
N ALA A 213 -8.71 -15.05 -8.85
CA ALA A 213 -8.53 -16.14 -7.91
C ALA A 213 -7.05 -16.48 -7.81
N PHE A 214 -6.57 -16.77 -6.59
CA PHE A 214 -5.17 -17.07 -6.35
C PHE A 214 -4.99 -18.11 -5.26
N SER A 215 -3.85 -18.81 -5.30
CA SER A 215 -3.37 -19.68 -4.23
C SER A 215 -1.88 -19.43 -4.03
N ASN A 216 -1.50 -19.08 -2.81
CA ASN A 216 -0.11 -18.83 -2.41
C ASN A 216 0.29 -19.87 -1.36
N ASP A 217 1.44 -20.49 -1.54
CA ASP A 217 2.12 -21.35 -0.55
C ASP A 217 3.53 -20.79 -0.39
N ARG A 218 3.84 -20.27 0.79
CA ARG A 218 5.10 -19.58 1.07
C ARG A 218 5.79 -20.16 2.27
N ARG A 219 7.11 -20.24 2.20
CA ARG A 219 7.97 -20.61 3.32
C ARG A 219 8.87 -19.44 3.69
N ASN A 220 8.97 -19.16 4.97
CA ASN A 220 9.83 -18.14 5.54
C ASN A 220 10.70 -18.77 6.62
N ASP A 221 12.00 -18.70 6.42
CA ASP A 221 12.98 -19.14 7.40
C ASP A 221 13.63 -17.92 8.05
N SER A 222 14.04 -18.04 9.33
CA SER A 222 14.76 -16.99 10.03
C SER A 222 15.63 -17.58 11.15
N VAL A 223 16.72 -16.90 11.45
CA VAL A 223 17.55 -17.15 12.61
C VAL A 223 17.67 -15.83 13.38
N THR A 224 17.31 -15.85 14.66
CA THR A 224 17.49 -14.72 15.57
C THR A 224 18.52 -15.10 16.62
N THR A 225 19.57 -14.29 16.77
CA THR A 225 20.53 -14.39 17.87
C THR A 225 20.34 -13.22 18.81
N THR A 226 20.31 -13.47 20.11
CA THR A 226 20.23 -12.44 21.14
C THR A 226 21.39 -12.64 22.10
N VAL A 227 22.16 -11.58 22.33
CA VAL A 227 23.31 -11.58 23.26
C VAL A 227 23.17 -10.38 24.17
N ASP A 228 23.36 -10.58 25.48
CA ASP A 228 23.53 -9.52 26.46
C ASP A 228 24.92 -9.65 27.13
N THR A 229 25.55 -8.51 27.41
CA THR A 229 26.90 -8.46 27.98
C THR A 229 26.88 -7.50 29.13
N ASP A 230 27.45 -7.89 30.25
CA ASP A 230 27.69 -6.99 31.39
C ASP A 230 28.68 -5.89 30.97
N PRO A 231 28.27 -4.62 30.98
CA PRO A 231 29.14 -3.52 30.57
C PRO A 231 30.37 -3.32 31.45
N ALA A 232 30.35 -3.77 32.70
CA ALA A 232 31.44 -3.59 33.65
C ALA A 232 32.55 -4.65 33.51
N THR A 233 32.12 -5.90 33.23
CA THR A 233 33.06 -7.05 33.20
C THR A 233 33.32 -7.55 31.78
N GLY A 234 32.49 -7.19 30.81
CA GLY A 234 32.51 -7.75 29.45
C GLY A 234 32.01 -9.20 29.37
N ALA A 235 31.51 -9.78 30.48
CA ALA A 235 31.00 -11.13 30.49
C ALA A 235 29.65 -11.24 29.79
N THR A 236 29.45 -12.30 29.01
CA THR A 236 28.15 -12.59 28.43
C THR A 236 27.18 -13.06 29.51
N THR A 237 26.06 -12.37 29.68
CA THR A 237 25.02 -12.66 30.67
C THR A 237 23.79 -13.35 30.04
N LEU A 238 23.60 -13.23 28.69
CA LEU A 238 22.56 -13.90 27.93
C LEU A 238 23.11 -14.29 26.57
N ALA A 239 22.89 -15.53 26.13
CA ALA A 239 23.17 -15.98 24.77
C ALA A 239 22.06 -16.92 24.31
N GLN A 240 21.27 -16.48 23.33
CA GLN A 240 20.12 -17.20 22.80
C GLN A 240 20.18 -17.27 21.27
N ARG A 241 19.69 -18.39 20.73
CA ARG A 241 19.49 -18.61 19.29
C ARG A 241 18.09 -19.18 19.05
N ASP A 242 17.31 -18.49 18.22
CA ASP A 242 15.96 -18.92 17.80
C ASP A 242 15.96 -19.17 16.29
N THR A 243 15.74 -20.41 15.89
CA THR A 243 15.59 -20.80 14.49
C THR A 243 14.12 -20.98 14.20
N GLY A 244 13.59 -20.22 13.25
CA GLY A 244 12.17 -20.22 12.89
C GLY A 244 11.94 -20.63 11.45
N GLN A 245 10.94 -21.48 11.24
CA GLN A 245 10.41 -21.81 9.92
C GLN A 245 8.90 -21.58 9.94
N VAL A 246 8.41 -20.82 8.98
CA VAL A 246 6.98 -20.51 8.85
C VAL A 246 6.51 -20.89 7.46
N ARG A 247 5.51 -21.76 7.38
CA ARG A 247 4.79 -22.05 6.14
C ARG A 247 3.43 -21.37 6.20
N GLU A 248 3.14 -20.55 5.21
CA GLU A 248 1.88 -19.83 5.06
C GLU A 248 1.21 -20.25 3.76
N LYS A 249 0.01 -20.81 3.88
CA LYS A 249 -0.87 -21.06 2.73
C LYS A 249 -2.00 -20.06 2.74
N ARG A 250 -2.29 -19.45 1.61
CA ARG A 250 -3.40 -18.52 1.45
C ARG A 250 -4.04 -18.68 0.09
N GLN A 251 -5.36 -18.78 0.07
CA GLN A 251 -6.15 -18.80 -1.16
C GLN A 251 -7.27 -17.77 -1.04
N GLY A 252 -7.67 -17.20 -2.16
CA GLY A 252 -8.68 -16.17 -2.13
C GLY A 252 -9.24 -15.79 -3.47
N LEU A 253 -10.31 -14.98 -3.38
CA LEU A 253 -11.02 -14.40 -4.51
C LEU A 253 -11.12 -12.90 -4.30
N HIS A 254 -10.81 -12.15 -5.34
CA HIS A 254 -10.96 -10.70 -5.40
C HIS A 254 -11.90 -10.34 -6.53
N ALA A 255 -12.86 -9.46 -6.27
CA ALA A 255 -13.77 -8.93 -7.26
C ALA A 255 -13.80 -7.41 -7.16
N THR A 256 -13.61 -6.73 -8.28
CA THR A 256 -13.78 -5.28 -8.38
C THR A 256 -14.74 -4.96 -9.52
N GLY A 257 -15.49 -3.89 -9.36
CA GLY A 257 -16.40 -3.42 -10.40
C GLY A 257 -16.42 -1.90 -10.46
N ARG A 258 -16.76 -1.37 -11.62
CA ARG A 258 -17.11 0.02 -11.84
C ARG A 258 -18.33 0.06 -12.75
N LEU A 259 -19.40 0.65 -12.27
CA LEU A 259 -20.65 0.87 -12.98
C LEU A 259 -20.81 2.37 -13.11
N GLN A 260 -20.86 2.90 -14.32
CA GLN A 260 -21.03 4.32 -14.56
C GLN A 260 -22.22 4.55 -15.46
N TRP A 261 -23.17 5.25 -14.92
CA TRP A 261 -24.33 5.74 -15.66
C TRP A 261 -24.16 7.21 -16.00
N ARG A 262 -24.50 7.61 -17.23
CA ARG A 262 -24.44 8.99 -17.69
C ARG A 262 -25.82 9.41 -18.22
N SER A 263 -26.37 10.48 -17.66
CA SER A 263 -27.60 11.09 -18.18
C SER A 263 -27.34 11.69 -19.56
N ALA A 264 -28.27 11.48 -20.48
CA ALA A 264 -28.23 12.08 -21.82
C ALA A 264 -28.48 13.60 -21.77
N ASP A 265 -29.41 14.03 -20.91
CA ASP A 265 -29.92 15.41 -20.88
C ASP A 265 -29.02 16.35 -20.05
N THR A 266 -28.60 15.93 -18.86
CA THR A 266 -27.87 16.77 -17.91
C THR A 266 -26.37 16.54 -17.95
N ALA A 267 -25.91 15.48 -18.65
CA ALA A 267 -24.54 14.98 -18.62
C ALA A 267 -24.03 14.66 -17.21
N ASP A 268 -24.95 14.44 -16.27
CA ASP A 268 -24.64 13.95 -14.93
C ASP A 268 -24.05 12.56 -15.00
N THR A 269 -23.17 12.24 -14.08
CA THR A 269 -22.62 10.90 -13.98
C THR A 269 -22.79 10.35 -12.58
N VAL A 270 -23.30 9.13 -12.49
CA VAL A 270 -23.32 8.34 -11.25
C VAL A 270 -22.39 7.16 -11.46
N THR A 271 -21.44 6.99 -10.56
CA THR A 271 -20.47 5.89 -10.60
C THR A 271 -20.57 5.10 -9.30
N LEU A 272 -20.69 3.78 -9.40
CA LEU A 272 -20.63 2.85 -8.29
C LEU A 272 -19.41 1.94 -8.47
N MET A 273 -18.62 1.75 -7.42
CA MET A 273 -17.40 0.96 -7.43
C MET A 273 -17.42 -0.07 -6.28
N PRO A 274 -18.04 -1.25 -6.51
CA PRO A 274 -18.00 -2.35 -5.55
C PRO A 274 -16.63 -3.01 -5.54
N LEU A 275 -16.19 -3.40 -4.34
CA LEU A 275 -14.99 -4.18 -4.08
C LEU A 275 -15.35 -5.29 -3.10
N ALA A 276 -15.03 -6.53 -3.43
CA ALA A 276 -15.18 -7.68 -2.57
C ALA A 276 -13.88 -8.50 -2.55
N ILE A 277 -13.40 -8.84 -1.35
CA ILE A 277 -12.22 -9.68 -1.14
C ILE A 277 -12.61 -10.74 -0.13
N TYR A 278 -12.26 -11.98 -0.43
CA TYR A 278 -12.36 -13.08 0.52
C TYR A 278 -11.11 -13.94 0.42
N SER A 279 -10.49 -14.25 1.54
CA SER A 279 -9.36 -15.18 1.56
C SER A 279 -9.35 -15.99 2.85
N THR A 280 -8.87 -17.23 2.74
CA THR A 280 -8.57 -18.11 3.85
C THR A 280 -7.13 -18.53 3.80
N GLY A 281 -6.57 -18.91 4.91
CA GLY A 281 -5.20 -19.39 4.97
C GLY A 281 -4.89 -20.14 6.24
N SER A 282 -3.80 -20.90 6.21
CA SER A 282 -3.26 -21.60 7.35
C SER A 282 -1.79 -21.27 7.54
N THR A 283 -1.33 -21.32 8.77
CA THR A 283 0.06 -21.08 9.17
C THR A 283 0.55 -22.27 9.99
N ASP A 284 1.69 -22.85 9.61
CA ASP A 284 2.48 -23.79 10.43
C ASP A 284 3.82 -23.14 10.70
N ARG A 285 4.05 -22.74 11.95
CA ARG A 285 5.31 -22.15 12.41
C ARG A 285 5.99 -23.15 13.33
N ARG A 286 7.25 -23.45 13.04
CA ARG A 286 8.12 -24.29 13.88
C ARG A 286 9.33 -23.47 14.29
N GLY A 287 9.68 -23.51 15.55
CA GLY A 287 10.84 -22.84 16.11
C GLY A 287 11.63 -23.77 17.02
N ARG A 288 12.96 -23.58 17.03
CA ARG A 288 13.85 -24.18 18.01
C ARG A 288 14.58 -23.05 18.71
N PHE A 289 14.55 -23.10 20.02
CA PHE A 289 15.14 -22.10 20.88
C PHE A 289 16.28 -22.72 21.70
N GLU A 290 17.45 -22.15 21.59
CA GLU A 290 18.65 -22.58 22.30
C GLU A 290 19.15 -21.44 23.17
N GLN A 291 19.36 -21.71 24.46
CA GLN A 291 19.97 -20.77 25.39
C GLN A 291 21.23 -21.39 25.97
N THR A 292 22.39 -20.80 25.71
CA THR A 292 23.68 -21.31 26.17
C THR A 292 24.20 -20.56 27.40
N VAL A 293 23.72 -19.32 27.56
CA VAL A 293 24.02 -18.48 28.75
C VAL A 293 22.71 -17.74 29.10
N GLY A 294 22.40 -17.60 30.37
CA GLY A 294 21.26 -16.82 30.84
C GLY A 294 20.61 -17.40 32.09
N PRO A 295 19.56 -16.75 32.60
CA PRO A 295 18.80 -17.27 33.73
C PRO A 295 18.20 -18.62 33.39
N GLU A 296 18.28 -19.56 34.30
CA GLU A 296 17.75 -20.91 34.17
C GLU A 296 16.36 -21.02 34.83
N PRO A 297 15.46 -21.83 34.25
CA PRO A 297 15.58 -22.54 32.97
C PRO A 297 15.29 -21.64 31.77
N ALA A 298 15.68 -22.07 30.57
CA ALA A 298 15.22 -21.46 29.32
C ALA A 298 13.70 -21.58 29.20
N PRO A 299 12.99 -20.60 28.60
CA PRO A 299 11.52 -20.61 28.55
C PRO A 299 10.93 -21.85 27.85
N PHE A 300 11.61 -22.39 26.85
CA PHE A 300 11.28 -23.62 26.11
C PHE A 300 12.44 -23.98 25.17
N GLU A 301 12.45 -25.22 24.64
CA GLU A 301 13.44 -25.68 23.65
C GLU A 301 12.89 -25.65 22.23
N ALA A 302 11.64 -26.04 22.07
CA ALA A 302 10.97 -26.00 20.77
C ALA A 302 9.53 -25.51 20.88
N ALA A 303 9.04 -24.91 19.80
CA ALA A 303 7.65 -24.45 19.71
C ALA A 303 7.08 -24.75 18.34
N ARG A 304 5.81 -25.19 18.31
CA ARG A 304 5.03 -25.30 17.09
C ARG A 304 3.74 -24.52 17.24
N THR A 305 3.47 -23.64 16.27
CA THR A 305 2.20 -22.90 16.18
C THR A 305 1.47 -23.31 14.92
N GLU A 306 0.28 -23.82 15.07
CA GLU A 306 -0.64 -24.12 13.98
C GLU A 306 -1.83 -23.18 14.10
N GLY A 307 -2.21 -22.56 12.99
CA GLY A 307 -3.32 -21.61 13.00
C GLY A 307 -3.97 -21.47 11.64
N ASP A 308 -5.23 -21.04 11.68
CA ASP A 308 -6.04 -20.75 10.52
C ASP A 308 -6.53 -19.30 10.57
N GLY A 309 -6.79 -18.74 9.41
CA GLY A 309 -7.29 -17.38 9.32
C GLY A 309 -8.18 -17.16 8.11
N SER A 310 -9.07 -16.18 8.24
CA SER A 310 -9.87 -15.68 7.13
C SER A 310 -9.90 -14.17 7.14
N PHE A 311 -9.95 -13.59 5.96
CA PHE A 311 -10.13 -12.17 5.74
C PHE A 311 -11.25 -11.95 4.75
N SER A 312 -12.19 -11.07 5.08
CA SER A 312 -13.23 -10.60 4.18
C SER A 312 -13.27 -9.08 4.17
N LEU A 313 -13.46 -8.49 3.00
CA LEU A 313 -13.66 -7.06 2.82
C LEU A 313 -14.78 -6.86 1.81
N LEU A 314 -15.80 -6.12 2.19
CA LEU A 314 -16.82 -5.59 1.30
C LEU A 314 -16.74 -4.07 1.36
N ARG A 315 -16.71 -3.43 0.21
CA ARG A 315 -16.72 -1.97 0.10
C ARG A 315 -17.54 -1.54 -1.10
N LEU A 316 -18.32 -0.50 -0.93
CA LEU A 316 -19.03 0.20 -1.99
C LEU A 316 -18.65 1.66 -1.94
N ASN A 317 -18.07 2.15 -3.02
CA ASN A 317 -17.85 3.58 -3.24
C ASN A 317 -18.88 4.07 -4.25
N GLY A 318 -19.48 5.21 -3.99
CA GLY A 318 -20.38 5.93 -4.89
C GLY A 318 -19.87 7.31 -5.18
N GLN A 319 -20.04 7.78 -6.41
CA GLN A 319 -19.72 9.15 -6.81
C GLN A 319 -20.83 9.67 -7.72
N TRP A 320 -21.31 10.86 -7.43
CA TRP A 320 -22.25 11.59 -8.28
C TRP A 320 -21.64 12.93 -8.66
N ASN A 321 -21.52 13.17 -9.97
CA ASN A 321 -21.09 14.43 -10.52
C ASN A 321 -22.31 15.09 -11.20
N HIS A 322 -22.66 16.25 -10.71
CA HIS A 322 -23.75 17.09 -11.24
C HIS A 322 -23.17 18.35 -11.86
N ARG A 323 -23.57 18.65 -13.08
CA ARG A 323 -23.17 19.89 -13.76
C ARG A 323 -24.13 21.02 -13.37
N LEU A 324 -23.57 22.07 -12.80
CA LEU A 324 -24.25 23.32 -12.57
C LEU A 324 -24.06 24.23 -13.78
N GLY A 325 -25.05 25.05 -14.13
CA GLY A 325 -24.89 26.06 -15.17
C GLY A 325 -23.70 26.97 -14.88
N ALA A 326 -23.22 27.70 -15.90
CA ALA A 326 -22.12 28.69 -15.78
C ALA A 326 -20.78 28.11 -15.25
N GLY A 327 -20.36 26.93 -15.76
CA GLY A 327 -19.04 26.34 -15.49
C GLY A 327 -18.87 25.75 -14.09
N GLY A 328 -19.97 25.53 -13.36
CA GLY A 328 -19.93 24.88 -12.06
C GLY A 328 -20.11 23.37 -12.11
N ARG A 329 -19.54 22.64 -11.14
CA ARG A 329 -19.77 21.20 -10.94
C ARG A 329 -19.85 20.89 -9.45
N LEU A 330 -20.85 20.12 -9.08
CA LEU A 330 -21.01 19.57 -7.74
C LEU A 330 -20.62 18.09 -7.79
N GLU A 331 -19.77 17.66 -6.89
CA GLU A 331 -19.35 16.27 -6.74
C GLU A 331 -19.68 15.78 -5.33
N TRP A 332 -20.41 14.68 -5.25
CA TRP A 332 -20.66 13.94 -4.02
C TRP A 332 -19.97 12.59 -4.08
N LYS A 333 -19.34 12.20 -2.96
CA LYS A 333 -18.78 10.87 -2.78
C LYS A 333 -19.32 10.27 -1.48
N ALA A 334 -19.62 8.98 -1.54
CA ALA A 334 -19.94 8.19 -0.36
C ALA A 334 -19.18 6.88 -0.42
N ALA A 335 -18.71 6.40 0.72
CA ALA A 335 -18.09 5.09 0.85
C ALA A 335 -18.57 4.39 2.11
N LEU A 336 -18.92 3.12 1.94
CA LEU A 336 -19.25 2.19 3.01
C LEU A 336 -18.33 0.98 2.89
N GLY A 337 -17.75 0.56 4.02
CA GLY A 337 -16.87 -0.61 4.00
C GLY A 337 -16.93 -1.38 5.32
N GLN A 338 -16.80 -2.70 5.21
CA GLN A 338 -16.61 -3.58 6.35
C GLN A 338 -15.55 -4.62 6.02
N GLY A 339 -14.47 -4.61 6.81
CA GLY A 339 -13.45 -5.64 6.83
C GLY A 339 -13.61 -6.52 8.06
N ARG A 340 -13.39 -7.83 7.93
CA ARG A 340 -13.36 -8.76 9.05
C ARG A 340 -12.17 -9.69 8.91
N THR A 341 -11.39 -9.79 9.96
CA THR A 341 -10.28 -10.74 10.09
C THR A 341 -10.58 -11.67 11.23
N LYS A 342 -10.56 -12.97 10.95
CA LYS A 342 -10.62 -14.01 11.99
C LYS A 342 -9.31 -14.76 11.95
N THR A 343 -8.75 -15.02 13.11
CA THR A 343 -7.56 -15.86 13.28
C THR A 343 -7.74 -16.75 14.49
N SER A 344 -7.37 -18.00 14.36
CA SER A 344 -7.25 -18.93 15.47
C SER A 344 -5.90 -19.60 15.39
N GLY A 345 -5.28 -19.88 16.53
CA GLY A 345 -3.98 -20.52 16.56
C GLY A 345 -3.69 -21.17 17.89
N VAL A 346 -2.99 -22.30 17.84
CA VAL A 346 -2.51 -23.02 19.01
C VAL A 346 -1.00 -23.16 18.90
N ARG A 347 -0.30 -22.62 19.88
CA ARG A 347 1.14 -22.78 20.08
C ARG A 347 1.39 -23.78 21.18
N ARG A 348 2.19 -24.79 20.87
CA ARG A 348 2.67 -25.81 21.82
C ARG A 348 4.16 -25.65 21.98
N GLU A 349 4.62 -25.59 23.22
CA GLU A 349 6.02 -25.48 23.58
C GLU A 349 6.46 -26.73 24.30
N THR A 350 7.71 -27.14 24.06
CA THR A 350 8.28 -28.35 24.64
C THR A 350 9.64 -28.04 25.26
N THR A 351 9.93 -28.74 26.37
CA THR A 351 11.23 -28.73 27.06
C THR A 351 11.57 -30.17 27.43
N GLY A 352 12.78 -30.63 27.14
CA GLY A 352 13.17 -32.03 27.30
C GLY A 352 12.30 -33.02 26.51
N GLY A 353 11.67 -32.59 25.42
CA GLY A 353 10.74 -33.36 24.64
C GLY A 353 9.31 -33.46 25.21
N ALA A 354 9.08 -32.96 26.42
CA ALA A 354 7.74 -32.93 27.07
C ALA A 354 7.01 -31.61 26.78
N LEU A 355 5.69 -31.62 26.67
CA LEU A 355 4.88 -30.41 26.52
C LEU A 355 5.01 -29.58 27.81
N SER A 356 5.55 -28.38 27.69
CA SER A 356 5.73 -27.44 28.80
C SER A 356 4.62 -26.39 28.92
N ARG A 357 4.10 -25.92 27.75
CA ARG A 357 3.04 -24.88 27.71
C ARG A 357 2.21 -24.95 26.43
N THR A 358 0.93 -24.62 26.55
CA THR A 358 0.03 -24.42 25.40
C THR A 358 -0.55 -23.02 25.45
N LEU A 359 -0.45 -22.28 24.34
CA LEU A 359 -1.12 -21.00 24.14
C LEU A 359 -2.13 -21.13 23.00
N ALA A 360 -3.40 -20.87 23.27
CA ALA A 360 -4.44 -20.76 22.25
C ALA A 360 -4.90 -19.30 22.15
N ASP A 361 -4.97 -18.77 20.93
CA ASP A 361 -5.32 -17.39 20.66
C ASP A 361 -6.36 -17.33 19.54
N ASP A 362 -7.55 -16.83 19.87
CA ASP A 362 -8.65 -16.62 18.95
C ASP A 362 -8.94 -15.12 18.85
N ALA A 363 -8.91 -14.58 17.64
CA ALA A 363 -9.19 -13.18 17.41
C ALA A 363 -10.20 -12.98 16.28
N ASP A 364 -11.14 -12.05 16.47
CA ASP A 364 -12.15 -11.63 15.49
C ASP A 364 -12.19 -10.11 15.46
N THR A 365 -11.50 -9.54 14.51
CA THR A 365 -11.39 -8.09 14.31
C THR A 365 -12.35 -7.65 13.22
N THR A 366 -13.23 -6.69 13.51
CA THR A 366 -14.13 -6.07 12.54
C THR A 366 -13.82 -4.58 12.43
N ASP A 367 -13.46 -4.14 11.24
CA ASP A 367 -13.28 -2.74 10.86
C ASP A 367 -14.45 -2.27 10.02
N ARG A 368 -15.06 -1.14 10.39
CA ARG A 368 -16.11 -0.47 9.62
C ARG A 368 -15.70 0.93 9.29
N ASN A 369 -15.97 1.36 8.07
CA ASN A 369 -15.73 2.72 7.66
C ASN A 369 -16.94 3.30 6.94
N LEU A 370 -17.20 4.58 7.20
CA LEU A 370 -18.16 5.42 6.51
C LEU A 370 -17.43 6.71 6.10
N LEU A 371 -17.62 7.13 4.86
CA LEU A 371 -17.17 8.43 4.37
C LEU A 371 -18.27 9.05 3.53
N VAL A 372 -18.52 10.34 3.75
CA VAL A 372 -19.37 11.17 2.90
C VAL A 372 -18.62 12.47 2.66
N SER A 373 -18.50 12.89 1.41
CA SER A 373 -17.91 14.17 1.05
C SER A 373 -18.68 14.84 -0.08
N GLY A 374 -18.72 16.16 -0.03
CA GLY A 374 -19.29 17.00 -1.09
C GLY A 374 -18.33 18.13 -1.43
N LYS A 375 -18.16 18.43 -2.70
CA LYS A 375 -17.38 19.58 -3.16
C LYS A 375 -18.04 20.28 -4.33
N LEU A 376 -17.90 21.58 -4.34
CA LEU A 376 -18.24 22.47 -5.45
C LEU A 376 -16.95 22.86 -6.16
N VAL A 377 -16.92 22.69 -7.48
CA VAL A 377 -15.87 23.21 -8.37
C VAL A 377 -16.51 24.29 -9.23
N LYS A 378 -15.92 25.47 -9.30
CA LYS A 378 -16.41 26.58 -10.11
C LYS A 378 -15.27 27.35 -10.74
N VAL A 379 -15.34 27.50 -12.05
CA VAL A 379 -14.44 28.41 -12.79
C VAL A 379 -15.06 29.80 -12.73
N LEU A 380 -14.29 30.77 -12.26
CA LEU A 380 -14.66 32.19 -12.19
C LEU A 380 -13.90 32.98 -13.27
N GLY A 381 -14.37 34.20 -13.56
CA GLY A 381 -13.65 35.09 -14.46
C GLY A 381 -12.19 35.32 -14.01
N GLY A 382 -11.26 35.49 -14.96
CA GLY A 382 -9.84 35.68 -14.64
C GLY A 382 -9.07 34.38 -14.41
N GLU A 383 -9.55 33.25 -14.95
CA GLU A 383 -8.89 31.91 -14.89
C GLU A 383 -8.79 31.33 -13.47
N HIS A 384 -9.65 31.75 -12.54
CA HIS A 384 -9.73 31.19 -11.20
C HIS A 384 -10.50 29.87 -11.20
N SER A 385 -9.94 28.83 -10.61
CA SER A 385 -10.57 27.52 -10.40
C SER A 385 -10.78 27.28 -8.90
N LEU A 386 -11.95 27.72 -8.41
CA LEU A 386 -12.32 27.57 -7.01
C LEU A 386 -12.87 26.18 -6.72
N VAL A 387 -12.36 25.56 -5.67
CA VAL A 387 -12.87 24.30 -5.11
C VAL A 387 -13.15 24.49 -3.62
N ALA A 388 -14.37 24.21 -3.18
CA ALA A 388 -14.73 24.24 -1.75
C ALA A 388 -15.57 23.03 -1.40
N GLY A 389 -15.42 22.50 -0.20
CA GLY A 389 -16.15 21.30 0.20
C GLY A 389 -16.02 20.92 1.66
N GLY A 390 -16.66 19.81 1.99
CA GLY A 390 -16.63 19.19 3.31
C GLY A 390 -16.62 17.68 3.25
N GLU A 391 -16.19 17.07 4.35
CA GLU A 391 -16.04 15.63 4.46
C GLU A 391 -16.31 15.17 5.89
N VAL A 392 -17.06 14.09 6.03
CA VAL A 392 -17.26 13.35 7.29
C VAL A 392 -16.75 11.94 7.09
N GLU A 393 -15.88 11.49 7.98
CA GLU A 393 -15.35 10.12 7.99
C GLU A 393 -15.50 9.54 9.38
N SER A 394 -15.98 8.31 9.47
CA SER A 394 -16.07 7.54 10.71
C SER A 394 -15.44 6.15 10.49
N ASN A 395 -14.45 5.83 11.31
CA ASN A 395 -13.82 4.52 11.34
C ASN A 395 -14.03 3.92 12.73
N ARG A 396 -14.45 2.65 12.75
CA ARG A 396 -14.63 1.89 13.99
C ARG A 396 -14.01 0.52 13.86
N ARG A 397 -13.20 0.15 14.85
CA ARG A 397 -12.64 -1.18 15.05
C ARG A 397 -13.27 -1.80 16.27
N ASN A 398 -13.74 -3.04 16.15
CA ASN A 398 -14.07 -3.91 17.26
C ASN A 398 -13.09 -5.10 17.18
N ASP A 399 -12.42 -5.38 18.28
CA ASP A 399 -11.46 -6.46 18.40
C ASP A 399 -11.91 -7.36 19.54
N ARG A 400 -12.33 -8.59 19.18
CA ARG A 400 -12.64 -9.65 20.13
C ARG A 400 -11.48 -10.62 20.14
N ARG A 401 -10.87 -10.81 21.31
CA ARG A 401 -9.72 -11.68 21.44
C ARG A 401 -9.77 -12.48 22.73
N THR A 402 -9.65 -13.79 22.62
CA THR A 402 -9.52 -14.71 23.75
C THR A 402 -8.15 -15.36 23.68
N THR A 403 -7.41 -15.32 24.79
CA THR A 403 -6.10 -15.97 24.92
C THR A 403 -6.20 -16.95 26.07
N LEU A 404 -5.88 -18.22 25.81
CA LEU A 404 -5.84 -19.27 26.83
C LEU A 404 -4.39 -19.71 26.99
N GLN A 405 -3.92 -19.81 28.23
CA GLN A 405 -2.67 -20.47 28.57
C GLN A 405 -3.01 -21.74 29.36
N ASP A 406 -2.60 -22.91 28.85
CA ASP A 406 -2.86 -24.22 29.42
C ASP A 406 -4.34 -24.47 29.73
N GLY A 407 -5.20 -23.93 28.86
CA GLY A 407 -6.66 -24.02 28.96
C GLY A 407 -7.31 -22.97 29.86
N ALA A 408 -6.54 -22.20 30.62
CA ALA A 408 -7.05 -21.11 31.45
C ALA A 408 -7.03 -19.75 30.70
N PRO A 409 -8.10 -18.95 30.82
CA PRO A 409 -8.11 -17.62 30.19
C PRO A 409 -7.12 -16.68 30.88
N VAL A 410 -6.39 -15.87 30.05
CA VAL A 410 -5.44 -14.86 30.50
C VAL A 410 -5.81 -13.50 29.97
N LEU A 411 -5.38 -12.42 30.64
CA LEU A 411 -5.65 -11.04 30.27
C LEU A 411 -7.14 -10.64 30.33
N THR A 412 -7.93 -11.32 31.16
CA THR A 412 -9.39 -11.10 31.30
C THR A 412 -9.72 -9.70 31.79
N ASP A 413 -8.86 -9.10 32.64
CA ASP A 413 -9.03 -7.75 33.19
C ASP A 413 -9.00 -6.64 32.11
N PHE A 414 -8.41 -6.93 30.95
CA PHE A 414 -8.36 -6.02 29.81
C PHE A 414 -9.53 -6.18 28.84
N GLY A 415 -10.46 -7.09 29.16
CA GLY A 415 -11.63 -7.41 28.35
C GLY A 415 -11.31 -8.17 27.06
N ASP A 416 -12.19 -9.11 26.74
CA ASP A 416 -12.09 -9.89 25.50
C ASP A 416 -12.70 -9.15 24.29
N ASN A 417 -13.30 -7.99 24.51
CA ASN A 417 -14.03 -7.24 23.51
C ASN A 417 -13.71 -5.74 23.64
N VAL A 418 -12.74 -5.28 22.88
CA VAL A 418 -12.28 -3.88 22.91
C VAL A 418 -12.65 -3.15 21.64
N SER A 419 -12.89 -1.86 21.74
CA SER A 419 -13.23 -1.04 20.58
C SER A 419 -12.42 0.24 20.52
N ALA A 420 -12.11 0.66 19.30
CA ALA A 420 -11.55 1.98 19.02
C ALA A 420 -12.31 2.62 17.86
N SER A 421 -12.46 3.94 17.92
CA SER A 421 -13.09 4.70 16.84
C SER A 421 -12.39 6.03 16.59
N ALA A 422 -12.48 6.49 15.36
CA ALA A 422 -12.04 7.83 14.97
C ALA A 422 -13.10 8.45 14.08
N THR A 423 -13.64 9.58 14.50
CA THR A 423 -14.56 10.40 13.69
C THR A 423 -13.86 11.69 13.31
N ARG A 424 -13.97 12.05 12.05
CA ARG A 424 -13.35 13.24 11.50
C ARG A 424 -14.36 14.06 10.71
N LEU A 425 -14.35 15.35 10.95
CA LEU A 425 -15.06 16.37 10.18
C LEU A 425 -14.02 17.26 9.54
N ALA A 426 -14.18 17.57 8.25
CA ALA A 426 -13.28 18.46 7.55
C ALA A 426 -14.02 19.43 6.65
N PHE A 427 -13.51 20.67 6.57
CA PHE A 427 -13.91 21.67 5.61
C PHE A 427 -12.68 22.19 4.89
N PHE A 428 -12.80 22.46 3.59
CA PHE A 428 -11.70 22.95 2.79
C PHE A 428 -12.17 23.92 1.71
N ALA A 429 -11.26 24.82 1.35
CA ALA A 429 -11.38 25.67 0.19
C ALA A 429 -10.00 25.85 -0.44
N GLN A 430 -9.95 25.91 -1.76
CA GLN A 430 -8.74 26.19 -2.53
C GLN A 430 -9.09 26.92 -3.80
N ASP A 431 -8.13 27.70 -4.29
CA ASP A 431 -8.19 28.40 -5.57
C ASP A 431 -6.90 28.16 -6.35
N GLU A 432 -7.04 27.92 -7.63
CA GLU A 432 -5.94 27.78 -8.58
C GLU A 432 -6.15 28.78 -9.72
N TRP A 433 -5.11 29.58 -10.02
CA TRP A 433 -5.19 30.61 -11.05
C TRP A 433 -3.85 30.93 -11.70
N ASN A 434 -3.90 31.49 -12.90
CA ASN A 434 -2.74 32.00 -13.62
C ASN A 434 -2.53 33.46 -13.26
N LEU A 435 -1.46 33.76 -12.50
CA LEU A 435 -1.09 35.12 -12.13
C LEU A 435 -0.58 35.91 -13.34
N THR A 436 0.20 35.23 -14.18
CA THR A 436 0.76 35.73 -15.41
C THR A 436 0.97 34.55 -16.37
N PRO A 437 1.31 34.77 -17.65
CA PRO A 437 1.70 33.68 -18.56
C PRO A 437 2.88 32.82 -18.05
N LEU A 438 3.69 33.35 -17.11
CA LEU A 438 4.84 32.66 -16.53
C LEU A 438 4.57 32.03 -15.15
N TRP A 439 3.56 32.50 -14.43
CA TRP A 439 3.28 32.09 -13.06
C TRP A 439 1.86 31.58 -12.87
N SER A 440 1.74 30.39 -12.36
CA SER A 440 0.48 29.83 -11.83
C SER A 440 0.59 29.67 -10.32
N ALA A 441 -0.50 29.92 -9.59
CA ALA A 441 -0.57 29.76 -8.15
C ALA A 441 -1.76 28.89 -7.74
N HIS A 442 -1.62 28.20 -6.62
CA HIS A 442 -2.67 27.43 -5.98
C HIS A 442 -2.56 27.66 -4.47
N ALA A 443 -3.56 28.25 -3.88
CA ALA A 443 -3.64 28.46 -2.45
C ALA A 443 -4.84 27.70 -1.86
N GLY A 444 -4.67 27.12 -0.69
CA GLY A 444 -5.74 26.37 -0.05
C GLY A 444 -5.64 26.36 1.47
N LEU A 445 -6.77 26.14 2.09
CA LEU A 445 -6.90 25.99 3.54
C LEU A 445 -7.85 24.83 3.84
N ARG A 446 -7.45 23.97 4.75
CA ARG A 446 -8.30 22.90 5.26
C ARG A 446 -8.26 22.90 6.78
N TRP A 447 -9.43 22.77 7.39
CA TRP A 447 -9.60 22.50 8.80
C TRP A 447 -10.12 21.09 9.01
N GLU A 448 -9.60 20.40 10.02
CA GLU A 448 -10.06 19.07 10.42
C GLU A 448 -10.23 18.99 11.93
N GLY A 449 -11.42 18.60 12.38
CA GLY A 449 -11.71 18.20 13.75
C GLY A 449 -11.68 16.68 13.85
N ILE A 450 -10.91 16.13 14.79
CA ILE A 450 -10.69 14.70 14.96
C ILE A 450 -11.07 14.32 16.39
N ALA A 451 -11.97 13.36 16.52
CA ALA A 451 -12.34 12.76 17.80
C ALA A 451 -11.97 11.26 17.76
N THR A 452 -11.11 10.82 18.65
CA THR A 452 -10.73 9.40 18.81
C THR A 452 -11.23 8.89 20.15
N LYS A 453 -11.67 7.63 20.16
CA LYS A 453 -12.01 6.89 21.39
C LYS A 453 -11.24 5.57 21.35
N GLY A 454 -10.64 5.17 22.45
CA GLY A 454 -9.94 3.91 22.61
C GLY A 454 -10.29 3.24 23.93
N SER A 455 -10.11 1.92 24.02
CA SER A 455 -10.15 1.23 25.30
C SER A 455 -8.89 1.57 26.12
N GLY A 456 -9.07 1.89 27.38
CA GLY A 456 -7.98 2.15 28.31
C GLY A 456 -7.37 0.90 28.92
N ASP A 457 -6.71 1.08 30.07
CA ASP A 457 -5.94 0.05 30.77
C ASP A 457 -6.81 -1.00 31.47
N SER A 458 -8.13 -0.84 31.48
CA SER A 458 -9.09 -1.82 32.02
C SER A 458 -10.25 -2.03 31.06
N ALA A 459 -10.98 -3.13 31.21
CA ALA A 459 -12.14 -3.47 30.39
C ALA A 459 -13.23 -2.38 30.36
N THR A 460 -13.30 -1.54 31.39
CA THR A 460 -14.32 -0.50 31.57
C THR A 460 -13.81 0.91 31.24
N SER A 461 -12.49 1.12 31.12
CA SER A 461 -11.95 2.45 30.83
C SER A 461 -12.00 2.77 29.33
N THR A 462 -12.43 3.98 29.03
CA THR A 462 -12.47 4.51 27.66
C THR A 462 -11.88 5.91 27.66
N ASP A 463 -10.81 6.08 26.90
CA ASP A 463 -10.18 7.38 26.69
C ASP A 463 -10.71 8.07 25.44
N THR A 464 -11.01 9.35 25.56
CA THR A 464 -11.43 10.16 24.44
C THR A 464 -10.44 11.30 24.22
N ASN A 465 -9.89 11.40 23.01
CA ASN A 465 -9.03 12.49 22.60
C ASN A 465 -9.72 13.31 21.50
N ARG A 466 -9.63 14.62 21.59
CA ARG A 466 -10.11 15.54 20.57
C ARG A 466 -8.98 16.45 20.12
N SER A 467 -8.79 16.56 18.84
CA SER A 467 -7.79 17.42 18.24
C SER A 467 -8.36 18.23 17.07
N SER A 468 -7.76 19.36 16.79
CA SER A 468 -8.11 20.23 15.68
C SER A 468 -6.83 20.60 14.93
N VAL A 469 -6.87 20.47 13.61
CA VAL A 469 -5.71 20.73 12.76
C VAL A 469 -6.09 21.66 11.62
N TRP A 470 -5.28 22.72 11.43
CA TRP A 470 -5.34 23.60 10.28
C TRP A 470 -4.18 23.32 9.36
N THR A 471 -4.45 23.11 8.08
CA THR A 471 -3.46 22.78 7.06
C THR A 471 -3.50 23.76 5.90
N PRO A 472 -2.91 24.97 6.07
CA PRO A 472 -2.70 25.89 4.96
C PRO A 472 -1.70 25.31 3.97
N LEU A 473 -1.89 25.65 2.69
CA LEU A 473 -0.99 25.27 1.61
C LEU A 473 -0.90 26.36 0.55
N LEU A 474 0.26 26.45 -0.06
CA LEU A 474 0.55 27.33 -1.19
C LEU A 474 1.44 26.58 -2.17
N HIS A 475 1.04 26.53 -3.43
CA HIS A 475 1.87 26.04 -4.53
C HIS A 475 2.03 27.14 -5.57
N ALA A 476 3.17 27.18 -6.22
CA ALA A 476 3.44 28.03 -7.35
C ALA A 476 4.24 27.28 -8.41
N VAL A 477 3.96 27.58 -9.65
CA VAL A 477 4.71 27.10 -10.81
C VAL A 477 5.22 28.30 -11.59
N TRP A 478 6.50 28.28 -11.91
CA TRP A 478 7.13 29.26 -12.77
C TRP A 478 7.68 28.59 -14.03
N LYS A 479 7.44 29.22 -15.17
CA LYS A 479 7.95 28.80 -16.48
C LYS A 479 8.97 29.85 -16.98
N PRO A 480 10.12 29.45 -17.57
CA PRO A 480 11.10 30.39 -18.11
C PRO A 480 10.54 31.27 -19.21
N THR A 481 9.72 30.72 -20.10
CA THR A 481 8.93 31.44 -21.12
C THR A 481 7.50 30.87 -21.14
N PRO A 482 6.51 31.59 -21.70
CA PRO A 482 5.13 31.11 -21.76
C PRO A 482 4.99 29.77 -22.51
N GLU A 483 5.81 29.54 -23.54
CA GLU A 483 5.81 28.32 -24.37
C GLU A 483 6.68 27.22 -23.78
N SER A 484 7.48 27.53 -22.76
CA SER A 484 8.37 26.54 -22.13
C SER A 484 7.58 25.37 -21.53
N GLN A 485 8.08 24.18 -21.82
CA GLN A 485 7.62 22.98 -21.12
C GLN A 485 8.34 22.80 -19.79
N ASP A 486 9.54 23.37 -19.64
CA ASP A 486 10.33 23.35 -18.41
C ASP A 486 9.69 24.23 -17.33
N GLN A 487 9.80 23.82 -16.07
CA GLN A 487 9.17 24.56 -14.98
C GLN A 487 9.87 24.37 -13.63
N LEU A 488 9.75 25.38 -12.78
CA LEU A 488 10.09 25.31 -11.36
C LEU A 488 8.79 25.30 -10.56
N ARG A 489 8.73 24.42 -9.57
CA ARG A 489 7.60 24.28 -8.65
C ARG A 489 8.03 24.61 -7.24
N PHE A 490 7.19 25.34 -6.54
CA PHE A 490 7.36 25.69 -5.13
C PHE A 490 6.13 25.25 -4.37
N SER A 491 6.33 24.68 -3.18
CA SER A 491 5.23 24.30 -2.31
C SER A 491 5.57 24.60 -0.86
N LEU A 492 4.66 25.28 -0.17
CA LEU A 492 4.67 25.48 1.28
C LEU A 492 3.42 24.81 1.84
N THR A 493 3.59 23.83 2.71
CA THR A 493 2.46 23.01 3.17
C THR A 493 2.55 22.69 4.64
N ARG A 494 1.39 22.55 5.28
CA ARG A 494 1.26 21.94 6.59
C ARG A 494 0.49 20.64 6.46
N SER A 495 1.02 19.58 7.06
CA SER A 495 0.44 18.23 7.02
C SER A 495 0.48 17.60 8.41
N TYR A 496 -0.21 16.47 8.59
CA TYR A 496 -0.25 15.79 9.88
C TYR A 496 -0.34 14.26 9.72
N ARG A 497 -0.06 13.53 10.79
CA ARG A 497 -0.27 12.07 10.90
C ARG A 497 -1.06 11.77 12.18
N SER A 498 -2.23 11.14 12.04
CA SER A 498 -3.01 10.68 13.19
C SER A 498 -2.50 9.34 13.71
N PRO A 499 -2.65 9.06 15.02
CA PRO A 499 -2.47 7.71 15.57
C PRO A 499 -3.38 6.70 14.85
N SER A 500 -2.89 5.46 14.70
CA SER A 500 -3.73 4.36 14.22
C SER A 500 -4.70 3.90 15.30
N LEU A 501 -5.86 3.34 14.93
CA LEU A 501 -6.81 2.81 15.92
C LEU A 501 -6.16 1.73 16.80
N GLN A 502 -5.26 0.93 16.25
CA GLN A 502 -4.53 -0.08 17.00
C GLN A 502 -3.63 0.52 18.09
N ASN A 503 -3.01 1.67 17.83
CA ASN A 503 -2.16 2.36 18.81
C ASN A 503 -2.97 2.97 19.96
N LEU A 504 -4.27 3.10 19.82
CA LEU A 504 -5.19 3.63 20.82
C LEU A 504 -5.85 2.53 21.70
N ILE A 505 -5.51 1.24 21.47
CA ILE A 505 -6.02 0.12 22.26
C ILE A 505 -5.03 -0.23 23.34
N GLY A 506 -5.41 -0.03 24.62
CA GLY A 506 -4.55 -0.25 25.79
C GLY A 506 -4.36 -1.73 26.16
N ARG A 507 -5.11 -2.69 25.55
CA ARG A 507 -4.93 -4.13 25.84
C ARG A 507 -3.50 -4.58 25.52
N PRO A 508 -2.79 -5.20 26.49
CA PRO A 508 -1.43 -5.67 26.28
C PRO A 508 -1.37 -6.86 25.31
N ARG A 509 -0.32 -6.92 24.54
CA ARG A 509 0.09 -8.09 23.76
C ARG A 509 1.37 -8.63 24.37
N VAL A 510 1.22 -9.73 25.08
CA VAL A 510 2.34 -10.39 25.76
C VAL A 510 3.24 -11.03 24.72
N ASN A 511 4.57 -10.92 24.94
CA ASN A 511 5.53 -11.59 24.09
C ASN A 511 5.39 -13.11 24.30
N SER A 512 5.05 -13.83 23.20
CA SER A 512 4.78 -15.28 23.26
C SER A 512 5.98 -16.14 23.66
N ARG A 513 7.20 -15.59 23.59
CA ARG A 513 8.43 -16.27 24.00
C ARG A 513 8.55 -16.37 25.53
N TYR A 514 7.98 -15.41 26.26
CA TYR A 514 8.10 -15.31 27.71
C TYR A 514 6.72 -15.41 28.37
N PRO A 515 6.45 -16.44 29.20
CA PRO A 515 5.21 -16.57 29.94
C PRO A 515 4.93 -15.39 30.86
N LEU A 516 3.67 -15.24 31.29
CA LEU A 516 3.26 -14.15 32.19
C LEU A 516 3.89 -14.23 33.58
N ASN A 517 4.26 -15.42 34.03
CA ASN A 517 4.89 -15.70 35.32
C ASN A 517 6.42 -15.57 35.30
N GLU A 518 7.02 -15.26 34.15
CA GLU A 518 8.46 -15.09 33.98
C GLU A 518 8.79 -13.67 33.48
N PRO A 519 9.99 -13.14 33.77
CA PRO A 519 10.43 -11.87 33.20
C PRO A 519 10.69 -12.02 31.69
N ASN A 520 10.40 -10.99 30.92
CA ASN A 520 10.82 -10.90 29.52
C ASN A 520 12.18 -10.18 29.41
N THR A 521 12.76 -10.12 28.19
CA THR A 521 14.01 -9.42 27.96
C THR A 521 13.77 -8.04 27.33
N ARG A 522 14.82 -7.23 27.33
CA ARG A 522 14.82 -5.84 26.84
C ARG A 522 14.43 -5.76 25.38
N THR A 523 14.95 -6.64 24.53
CA THR A 523 14.65 -6.66 23.10
C THR A 523 13.41 -7.46 22.74
N GLN A 524 12.76 -8.11 23.74
CA GLN A 524 11.52 -8.89 23.60
C GLN A 524 10.42 -8.36 24.54
N PRO A 525 10.07 -7.06 24.45
CA PRO A 525 9.09 -6.45 25.35
C PRO A 525 7.67 -6.91 25.03
N ASP A 526 6.77 -6.76 26.00
CA ASP A 526 5.35 -6.71 25.76
C ASP A 526 4.97 -5.43 25.02
N VAL A 527 3.86 -5.41 24.31
CA VAL A 527 3.43 -4.23 23.54
C VAL A 527 2.05 -3.77 24.01
N VAL A 528 1.94 -2.47 24.32
CA VAL A 528 0.69 -1.84 24.77
C VAL A 528 0.42 -0.60 23.92
N GLY A 529 -0.83 -0.29 23.60
CA GLY A 529 -1.19 0.96 22.97
C GLY A 529 -1.18 2.14 23.94
N ASN A 530 -1.41 3.34 23.42
CA ASN A 530 -1.48 4.58 24.19
C ASN A 530 -2.66 5.44 23.69
N PRO A 531 -3.78 5.46 24.40
CA PRO A 531 -4.95 6.28 24.02
C PRO A 531 -4.70 7.79 24.06
N ALA A 532 -3.69 8.26 24.80
CA ALA A 532 -3.37 9.67 24.98
C ALA A 532 -2.53 10.29 23.85
N LEU A 533 -2.23 9.53 22.80
CA LEU A 533 -1.42 10.00 21.66
C LEU A 533 -2.03 11.22 20.97
N LYS A 534 -1.18 12.20 20.70
CA LYS A 534 -1.49 13.38 19.88
C LYS A 534 -1.08 13.14 18.43
N PRO A 535 -1.78 13.78 17.45
CA PRO A 535 -1.32 13.78 16.06
C PRO A 535 0.05 14.46 15.91
N GLU A 536 0.88 13.94 15.04
CA GLU A 536 2.09 14.63 14.57
C GLU A 536 1.71 15.73 13.59
N LEU A 537 2.37 16.88 13.67
CA LEU A 537 2.20 18.01 12.76
C LEU A 537 3.50 18.28 12.02
N ALA A 538 3.43 18.48 10.70
CA ALA A 538 4.59 18.81 9.89
C ALA A 538 4.37 20.08 9.08
N THR A 539 5.32 20.99 9.12
CA THR A 539 5.40 22.13 8.18
C THR A 539 6.55 21.87 7.22
N GLY A 540 6.33 22.10 5.93
CA GLY A 540 7.32 21.75 4.95
C GLY A 540 7.34 22.63 3.71
N ILE A 541 8.53 22.63 3.09
CA ILE A 541 8.84 23.31 1.84
C ILE A 541 9.32 22.25 0.84
N ASP A 542 8.82 22.34 -0.40
CA ASP A 542 9.31 21.56 -1.55
C ASP A 542 9.67 22.52 -2.69
N ILE A 543 10.78 22.27 -3.36
CA ILE A 543 11.20 22.96 -4.58
C ILE A 543 11.58 21.89 -5.58
N ALA A 544 11.02 21.94 -6.80
CA ALA A 544 11.32 20.99 -7.85
C ALA A 544 11.58 21.70 -9.18
N ALA A 545 12.67 21.30 -9.85
CA ALA A 545 12.95 21.67 -11.24
C ALA A 545 12.58 20.49 -12.14
N GLU A 546 11.82 20.74 -13.19
CA GLU A 546 11.38 19.74 -14.16
C GLU A 546 11.73 20.21 -15.56
N ARG A 547 12.47 19.38 -16.29
CA ARG A 547 12.77 19.55 -17.71
C ARG A 547 12.08 18.46 -18.51
N TYR A 548 11.28 18.86 -19.48
CA TYR A 548 10.54 17.95 -20.35
C TYR A 548 11.26 17.82 -21.69
N LEU A 549 11.52 16.57 -22.09
CA LEU A 549 12.18 16.24 -23.35
C LEU A 549 11.13 16.08 -24.48
N PRO A 550 11.52 16.18 -25.75
CA PRO A 550 10.57 16.18 -26.88
C PRO A 550 9.74 14.92 -26.99
N GLY A 551 9.98 13.84 -26.52
CA GLY A 551 9.24 12.59 -26.72
C GLY A 551 8.48 12.06 -25.50
N SER A 552 8.12 12.86 -24.53
CA SER A 552 7.54 12.48 -23.22
C SER A 552 8.55 12.15 -22.11
N GLY A 553 9.86 12.33 -22.37
CA GLY A 553 10.89 12.17 -21.34
C GLY A 553 10.83 13.30 -20.31
N VAL A 554 11.26 12.99 -19.07
CA VAL A 554 11.30 13.94 -17.94
C VAL A 554 12.61 13.77 -17.18
N LEU A 555 13.27 14.90 -16.91
CA LEU A 555 14.35 15.01 -15.94
C LEU A 555 13.86 15.90 -14.80
N SER A 556 13.97 15.45 -13.56
CA SER A 556 13.48 16.21 -12.42
C SER A 556 14.47 16.15 -11.25
N ALA A 557 14.63 17.27 -10.58
CA ALA A 557 15.35 17.40 -9.31
C ALA A 557 14.43 18.08 -8.29
N SER A 558 14.24 17.48 -7.13
CA SER A 558 13.35 17.98 -6.08
C SER A 558 14.08 18.00 -4.74
N VAL A 559 13.99 19.11 -4.03
CA VAL A 559 14.48 19.26 -2.66
C VAL A 559 13.29 19.44 -1.73
N PHE A 560 13.30 18.78 -0.59
CA PHE A 560 12.29 18.98 0.43
C PHE A 560 12.89 19.18 1.81
N TYR A 561 12.16 19.92 2.65
CA TYR A 561 12.44 20.14 4.07
C TYR A 561 11.14 20.02 4.85
N ARG A 562 11.15 19.29 5.97
CA ARG A 562 10.00 19.11 6.88
C ARG A 562 10.43 19.27 8.32
N GLN A 563 9.71 20.10 9.07
CA GLN A 563 9.78 20.17 10.51
C GLN A 563 8.56 19.45 11.09
N ILE A 564 8.77 18.42 11.91
CA ILE A 564 7.74 17.58 12.52
C ILE A 564 7.69 17.90 14.01
N LYS A 565 6.49 18.12 14.55
CA LYS A 565 6.21 18.27 15.98
C LYS A 565 5.43 17.06 16.48
N ASP A 566 5.59 16.75 17.78
CA ASP A 566 4.91 15.64 18.45
C ASP A 566 5.12 14.28 17.76
N LEU A 567 6.35 14.02 17.31
CA LEU A 567 6.73 12.77 16.64
C LEU A 567 6.28 11.55 17.45
N MET A 568 5.51 10.64 16.86
CA MET A 568 5.10 9.38 17.48
C MET A 568 6.12 8.28 17.20
N ARG A 569 6.62 7.63 18.25
CA ARG A 569 7.61 6.57 18.18
C ARG A 569 7.30 5.50 19.21
N ASN A 570 7.48 4.22 18.84
CA ASN A 570 7.48 3.13 19.81
C ASN A 570 8.80 3.17 20.58
N GLN A 571 8.70 3.22 21.90
CA GLN A 571 9.85 3.15 22.80
C GLN A 571 9.63 2.05 23.82
N THR A 572 10.70 1.32 24.12
CA THR A 572 10.76 0.36 25.21
C THR A 572 11.41 1.04 26.41
N GLY A 573 10.87 0.83 27.61
CA GLY A 573 11.45 1.35 28.85
C GLY A 573 12.90 0.85 29.02
N ALA A 574 13.77 1.72 29.54
CA ALA A 574 15.17 1.35 29.85
C ALA A 574 15.27 0.28 30.95
N LEU A 575 14.30 0.27 31.85
CA LEU A 575 14.15 -0.71 32.95
C LEU A 575 12.83 -1.43 32.82
N PRO A 576 12.72 -2.66 33.36
CA PRO A 576 11.43 -3.35 33.48
C PRO A 576 10.53 -2.58 34.47
N GLU A 577 9.23 -2.60 34.20
CA GLU A 577 8.23 -1.93 35.02
C GLU A 577 7.24 -2.92 35.63
N THR A 578 6.61 -2.55 36.76
CA THR A 578 5.50 -3.30 37.34
C THR A 578 4.27 -3.10 36.42
N VAL A 579 3.66 -4.19 36.00
CA VAL A 579 2.51 -4.19 35.09
C VAL A 579 1.33 -4.92 35.73
N SER A 580 0.10 -4.55 35.35
CA SER A 580 -1.10 -5.19 35.92
C SER A 580 -1.40 -6.58 35.36
N TRP A 581 -0.75 -6.99 34.25
CA TRP A 581 -0.95 -8.28 33.60
C TRP A 581 0.05 -9.37 33.98
N SER A 582 1.03 -9.06 34.83
CA SER A 582 2.05 -10.01 35.26
C SER A 582 2.48 -9.74 36.71
N GLN A 583 2.79 -10.79 37.44
CA GLN A 583 3.39 -10.72 38.78
C GLN A 583 4.88 -10.29 38.70
N GLN A 584 5.49 -10.48 37.54
CA GLN A 584 6.88 -10.13 37.29
C GLN A 584 6.97 -8.72 36.68
N GLN A 585 8.08 -8.03 36.94
CA GLN A 585 8.41 -6.82 36.21
C GLN A 585 8.70 -7.16 34.75
N ARG A 586 8.17 -6.35 33.82
CA ARG A 586 8.24 -6.59 32.38
C ARG A 586 8.80 -5.39 31.66
N TYR A 587 9.58 -5.62 30.62
CA TYR A 587 9.88 -4.59 29.62
C TYR A 587 8.64 -4.38 28.76
N VAL A 588 8.26 -3.14 28.57
CA VAL A 588 7.05 -2.76 27.80
C VAL A 588 7.42 -1.76 26.73
N SER A 589 6.96 -2.01 25.51
CA SER A 589 7.05 -1.10 24.37
C SER A 589 5.70 -0.44 24.12
N ARG A 590 5.68 0.89 24.07
CA ARG A 590 4.47 1.66 23.79
C ARG A 590 4.73 2.84 22.87
N PRO A 591 3.76 3.24 22.01
CA PRO A 591 3.88 4.44 21.21
C PRO A 591 3.76 5.68 22.12
N GLN A 592 4.65 6.66 21.91
CA GLN A 592 4.72 7.91 22.66
C GLN A 592 4.99 9.07 21.71
N ASN A 593 4.58 10.29 22.09
CA ASN A 593 5.01 11.50 21.43
C ASN A 593 6.37 11.91 22.02
N VAL A 594 7.43 11.78 21.22
CA VAL A 594 8.83 11.91 21.69
C VAL A 594 9.45 13.28 21.37
N GLY A 595 8.66 14.25 20.93
CA GLY A 595 9.09 15.62 20.64
C GLY A 595 9.28 15.91 19.16
N ASP A 596 10.21 16.79 18.84
CA ASP A 596 10.36 17.35 17.48
C ASP A 596 11.40 16.60 16.65
N ALA A 597 11.16 16.60 15.33
CA ALA A 597 12.11 16.08 14.35
C ALA A 597 12.20 17.00 13.12
N VAL A 598 13.29 16.84 12.38
CA VAL A 598 13.49 17.47 11.07
C VAL A 598 13.86 16.40 10.06
N THR A 599 13.34 16.48 8.85
CA THR A 599 13.77 15.66 7.71
C THR A 599 13.89 16.51 6.46
N GLN A 600 14.91 16.20 5.66
CA GLN A 600 15.20 16.87 4.39
C GLN A 600 15.78 15.87 3.41
N GLY A 601 15.69 16.17 2.11
CA GLY A 601 16.29 15.31 1.10
C GLY A 601 16.30 15.94 -0.28
N LEU A 602 17.09 15.29 -1.14
CA LEU A 602 17.16 15.54 -2.59
C LEU A 602 16.64 14.28 -3.28
N GLU A 603 15.74 14.47 -4.24
CA GLU A 603 15.18 13.40 -5.08
C GLU A 603 15.47 13.74 -6.54
N LEU A 604 16.15 12.84 -7.24
CA LEU A 604 16.46 12.95 -8.67
C LEU A 604 15.64 11.90 -9.44
N GLU A 605 15.13 12.29 -10.59
CA GLU A 605 14.35 11.43 -11.48
C GLU A 605 14.75 11.68 -12.92
N ALA A 606 14.97 10.62 -13.67
CA ALA A 606 15.16 10.63 -15.10
C ALA A 606 14.32 9.53 -15.75
N LYS A 607 13.49 9.89 -16.69
CA LYS A 607 12.66 8.99 -17.49
C LYS A 607 12.69 9.47 -18.93
N PHE A 608 13.23 8.68 -19.84
CA PHE A 608 13.35 9.08 -21.24
C PHE A 608 13.63 7.86 -22.11
N ARG A 609 13.37 7.99 -23.40
CA ARG A 609 13.89 7.08 -24.41
C ARG A 609 15.31 7.49 -24.80
N LEU A 610 16.23 6.54 -24.89
CA LEU A 610 17.63 6.82 -25.17
C LEU A 610 17.81 7.64 -26.47
N SER A 611 16.96 7.41 -27.49
CA SER A 611 16.95 8.18 -28.74
C SER A 611 16.50 9.65 -28.60
N GLU A 612 15.98 10.06 -27.43
CA GLU A 612 15.67 11.49 -27.16
C GLU A 612 16.92 12.29 -26.78
N LEU A 613 17.99 11.63 -26.35
CA LEU A 613 19.26 12.25 -25.96
C LEU A 613 20.41 11.90 -26.90
N VAL A 614 20.40 10.73 -27.52
CA VAL A 614 21.46 10.24 -28.41
C VAL A 614 20.82 9.84 -29.72
N ALA A 615 21.20 10.57 -30.82
CA ALA A 615 20.71 10.23 -32.14
C ALA A 615 21.12 8.78 -32.51
N ASP A 616 20.24 8.09 -33.24
CA ASP A 616 20.43 6.70 -33.70
C ASP A 616 20.61 5.65 -32.61
N ALA A 617 20.39 6.01 -31.33
CA ALA A 617 20.44 5.06 -30.27
C ALA A 617 19.32 4.00 -30.38
N PRO A 618 19.54 2.77 -29.89
CA PRO A 618 18.52 1.74 -29.87
C PRO A 618 17.30 2.21 -29.05
N ARG A 619 16.13 1.64 -29.36
CA ARG A 619 14.86 1.97 -28.66
C ARG A 619 14.83 1.37 -27.27
N ILE A 620 15.61 1.99 -26.38
CA ILE A 620 15.68 1.66 -24.96
C ILE A 620 14.95 2.75 -24.19
N ASP A 621 13.94 2.38 -23.43
CA ASP A 621 13.28 3.25 -22.46
C ASP A 621 14.02 3.12 -21.12
N LEU A 622 14.59 4.24 -20.64
CA LEU A 622 15.37 4.30 -19.40
C LEU A 622 14.60 5.02 -18.30
N ARG A 623 14.77 4.51 -17.08
CA ARG A 623 14.26 5.12 -15.86
C ARG A 623 15.31 5.01 -14.78
N ALA A 624 15.63 6.13 -14.18
CA ALA A 624 16.51 6.19 -13.03
C ALA A 624 15.93 7.13 -11.98
N ASN A 625 16.01 6.76 -10.73
CA ASN A 625 15.77 7.67 -9.64
C ASN A 625 16.75 7.42 -8.51
N ALA A 626 17.16 8.50 -7.87
CA ALA A 626 18.05 8.48 -6.73
C ALA A 626 17.53 9.47 -5.68
N SER A 627 17.62 9.11 -4.42
CA SER A 627 17.21 9.99 -3.33
C SER A 627 18.23 9.94 -2.21
N VAL A 628 18.52 11.11 -1.63
CA VAL A 628 19.38 11.26 -0.45
C VAL A 628 18.55 11.88 0.65
N PHE A 629 18.60 11.29 1.86
CA PHE A 629 17.79 11.72 2.98
C PHE A 629 18.65 11.99 4.20
N ARG A 630 18.29 13.03 4.96
CA ARG A 630 18.86 13.34 6.25
C ARG A 630 17.74 13.73 7.21
N SER A 631 17.71 13.10 8.37
CA SER A 631 16.77 13.48 9.42
C SER A 631 17.41 13.46 10.79
N ARG A 632 16.76 14.15 11.73
CA ARG A 632 17.21 14.25 13.13
C ARG A 632 15.99 14.35 14.04
N VAL A 633 15.92 13.49 15.04
CA VAL A 633 14.99 13.59 16.17
C VAL A 633 15.70 14.36 17.28
N LYS A 634 15.12 15.50 17.69
CA LYS A 634 15.82 16.45 18.59
C LYS A 634 15.99 15.91 20.01
N SER A 635 15.03 15.13 20.49
CA SER A 635 15.02 14.53 21.84
C SER A 635 15.93 13.32 22.00
N VAL A 636 16.54 12.84 20.91
CA VAL A 636 17.40 11.64 20.93
C VAL A 636 18.84 12.06 20.64
N PRO A 637 19.84 11.62 21.45
CA PRO A 637 21.25 11.95 21.20
C PRO A 637 21.76 11.35 19.88
N GLY A 638 22.69 12.04 19.23
CA GLY A 638 23.39 11.54 18.05
C GLY A 638 24.50 10.54 18.42
N PRO A 639 25.09 9.87 17.44
CA PRO A 639 24.71 9.80 16.04
C PRO A 639 23.49 8.92 15.76
N ASP A 640 23.07 8.83 14.48
CA ASP A 640 21.98 7.95 13.99
C ASP A 640 20.59 8.23 14.58
N ASN A 641 20.38 9.38 15.21
CA ASN A 641 19.07 9.83 15.72
C ASN A 641 18.13 10.30 14.61
N ARG A 642 18.06 9.51 13.53
CA ARG A 642 17.22 9.75 12.36
C ARG A 642 15.77 9.30 12.61
N LEU A 643 14.87 9.68 11.71
CA LEU A 643 13.51 9.15 11.68
C LEU A 643 13.53 7.64 11.44
N ASP A 644 12.55 6.95 12.02
CA ASP A 644 12.45 5.49 11.95
C ASP A 644 12.46 5.01 10.52
N GLN A 645 13.34 4.04 10.27
CA GLN A 645 13.41 3.32 9.01
C GLN A 645 13.73 4.20 7.77
N GLN A 646 14.25 5.42 7.98
CA GLN A 646 14.70 6.27 6.90
C GLN A 646 16.16 5.94 6.55
N PRO A 647 16.44 5.38 5.34
CA PRO A 647 17.81 5.17 4.88
C PRO A 647 18.48 6.50 4.56
N GLY A 648 19.82 6.51 4.46
CA GLY A 648 20.57 7.69 4.03
C GLY A 648 20.35 8.01 2.55
N TYR A 649 20.17 6.97 1.73
CA TYR A 649 19.93 7.10 0.29
C TYR A 649 19.24 5.87 -0.29
N THR A 650 18.65 6.04 -1.47
CA THR A 650 18.05 4.95 -2.27
C THR A 650 18.32 5.19 -3.74
N ALA A 651 18.41 4.13 -4.53
CA ALA A 651 18.56 4.24 -5.98
C ALA A 651 17.75 3.14 -6.69
N ASN A 652 17.12 3.51 -7.79
CA ASN A 652 16.43 2.60 -8.69
C ASN A 652 16.88 2.87 -10.13
N LEU A 653 17.10 1.81 -10.90
CA LEU A 653 17.44 1.88 -12.32
C LEU A 653 16.63 0.84 -13.06
N GLY A 654 15.94 1.24 -14.13
CA GLY A 654 15.17 0.35 -14.98
C GLY A 654 15.44 0.62 -16.45
N ALA A 655 15.40 -0.43 -17.26
CA ALA A 655 15.54 -0.36 -18.69
C ALA A 655 14.61 -1.35 -19.39
N ASP A 656 14.02 -0.92 -20.53
CA ASP A 656 13.23 -1.76 -21.41
C ASP A 656 13.75 -1.65 -22.82
N TYR A 657 13.95 -2.77 -23.47
CA TYR A 657 14.45 -2.88 -24.82
C TYR A 657 13.49 -3.69 -25.69
N ARG A 658 12.95 -3.06 -26.71
CA ARG A 658 12.19 -3.74 -27.76
C ARG A 658 13.16 -4.22 -28.84
N VAL A 659 13.29 -5.54 -28.95
CA VAL A 659 14.21 -6.15 -29.92
C VAL A 659 13.72 -5.90 -31.35
N PRO A 660 14.55 -5.28 -32.22
CA PRO A 660 14.15 -5.02 -33.60
C PRO A 660 13.91 -6.31 -34.39
N GLY A 661 12.85 -6.36 -35.19
CA GLY A 661 12.53 -7.49 -36.07
C GLY A 661 11.97 -8.73 -35.35
N VAL A 662 11.87 -8.73 -34.00
CA VAL A 662 11.34 -9.83 -33.20
C VAL A 662 10.25 -9.31 -32.26
N PRO A 663 9.13 -10.06 -32.07
CA PRO A 663 8.05 -9.62 -31.17
C PRO A 663 8.44 -9.84 -29.70
N LEU A 664 9.63 -9.47 -29.30
CA LEU A 664 10.21 -9.63 -27.97
C LEU A 664 10.55 -8.27 -27.35
N THR A 665 10.09 -8.08 -26.11
CA THR A 665 10.56 -6.99 -25.25
C THR A 665 11.29 -7.61 -24.06
N LEU A 666 12.49 -7.13 -23.79
CA LEU A 666 13.29 -7.47 -22.61
C LEU A 666 13.33 -6.27 -21.68
N GLY A 667 13.30 -6.51 -20.39
CA GLY A 667 13.46 -5.43 -19.43
C GLY A 667 14.01 -5.91 -18.11
N GLY A 668 14.53 -4.95 -17.35
CA GLY A 668 15.09 -5.21 -16.03
C GLY A 668 14.99 -4.01 -15.12
N ASN A 669 15.11 -4.26 -13.83
CA ASN A 669 15.08 -3.23 -12.81
C ASN A 669 16.00 -3.59 -11.66
N LEU A 670 16.70 -2.59 -11.12
CA LEU A 670 17.56 -2.67 -9.96
C LEU A 670 17.07 -1.68 -8.91
N ASN A 671 16.84 -2.16 -7.69
CA ASN A 671 16.48 -1.34 -6.53
C ASN A 671 17.53 -1.52 -5.45
N TRP A 672 18.08 -0.44 -4.93
CA TRP A 672 19.11 -0.49 -3.92
C TRP A 672 18.85 0.43 -2.74
N THR A 673 19.03 -0.09 -1.54
CA THR A 673 18.98 0.63 -0.27
C THR A 673 20.12 0.13 0.61
N PRO A 674 21.00 1.00 1.13
CA PRO A 674 22.07 0.59 2.03
C PRO A 674 21.56 0.13 3.39
N GLY A 675 22.39 -0.57 4.13
CA GLY A 675 22.15 -0.81 5.55
C GLY A 675 22.32 0.48 6.37
N TYR A 676 21.59 0.59 7.47
CA TYR A 676 21.65 1.75 8.35
C TYR A 676 21.21 1.43 9.77
N ASN A 677 21.72 2.24 10.72
CA ASN A 677 21.29 2.26 12.11
C ASN A 677 20.30 3.40 12.35
N THR A 678 19.43 3.22 13.33
CA THR A 678 18.51 4.25 13.83
C THR A 678 18.52 4.20 15.35
N ARG A 679 18.92 5.30 15.99
CA ARG A 679 18.77 5.47 17.43
C ARG A 679 17.33 5.90 17.73
N LEU A 680 16.59 5.04 18.43
CA LEU A 680 15.19 5.25 18.75
C LEU A 680 15.01 6.02 20.06
N ALA A 681 15.88 5.75 21.03
CA ALA A 681 15.97 6.40 22.33
C ALA A 681 17.45 6.41 22.77
N GLU A 682 17.76 6.95 23.93
CA GLU A 682 19.13 7.04 24.45
C GLU A 682 19.84 5.69 24.46
N PHE A 683 19.14 4.63 24.91
CA PHE A 683 19.67 3.28 25.03
C PHE A 683 19.10 2.29 24.00
N GLN A 684 18.29 2.76 23.05
CA GLN A 684 17.60 1.89 22.08
C GLN A 684 18.04 2.21 20.66
N THR A 685 18.53 1.20 19.95
CA THR A 685 18.88 1.29 18.52
C THR A 685 18.21 0.19 17.72
N ALA A 686 17.97 0.46 16.44
CA ALA A 686 17.51 -0.52 15.47
C ALA A 686 18.46 -0.53 14.27
N TYR A 687 18.70 -1.70 13.72
CA TYR A 687 19.49 -1.93 12.51
C TYR A 687 18.62 -2.48 11.38
N GLN A 688 18.86 -1.99 10.19
CA GLN A 688 18.29 -2.48 8.95
C GLN A 688 19.39 -2.83 7.97
N GLY A 689 19.51 -4.08 7.56
CA GLY A 689 20.48 -4.53 6.57
C GLY A 689 20.21 -3.95 5.16
N ARG A 690 21.23 -3.98 4.32
CA ARG A 690 21.12 -3.56 2.92
C ARG A 690 20.06 -4.36 2.16
N LYS A 691 19.45 -3.73 1.17
CA LYS A 691 18.52 -4.36 0.24
C LYS A 691 19.01 -4.14 -1.19
N LEU A 692 19.01 -5.20 -1.97
CA LEU A 692 19.27 -5.18 -3.40
C LEU A 692 18.23 -6.06 -4.08
N GLY A 693 17.32 -5.45 -4.81
CA GLY A 693 16.36 -6.15 -5.66
C GLY A 693 16.82 -6.05 -7.11
N VAL A 694 16.97 -7.18 -7.78
CA VAL A 694 17.25 -7.27 -9.21
C VAL A 694 16.14 -8.08 -9.83
N ASP A 695 15.44 -7.48 -10.79
CA ASP A 695 14.33 -8.11 -11.50
C ASP A 695 14.59 -8.06 -13.00
N ALA A 696 14.17 -9.09 -13.73
CA ALA A 696 14.25 -9.15 -15.20
C ALA A 696 12.99 -9.79 -15.76
N TYR A 697 12.60 -9.39 -16.97
CA TYR A 697 11.47 -10.00 -17.67
C TYR A 697 11.69 -10.07 -19.18
N GLY A 698 10.98 -11.03 -19.81
CA GLY A 698 10.80 -11.12 -21.24
C GLY A 698 9.31 -11.21 -21.59
N LEU A 699 8.86 -10.38 -22.53
CA LEU A 699 7.51 -10.41 -23.08
C LEU A 699 7.57 -10.81 -24.54
N TRP A 700 6.96 -11.93 -24.87
CA TRP A 700 6.80 -12.42 -26.22
C TRP A 700 5.36 -12.22 -26.70
N VAL A 701 5.16 -11.53 -27.81
CA VAL A 701 3.86 -11.27 -28.42
C VAL A 701 3.67 -12.22 -29.61
N PHE A 702 2.90 -13.31 -29.44
CA PHE A 702 2.62 -14.24 -30.54
C PHE A 702 1.71 -13.59 -31.60
N ASN A 703 0.69 -12.88 -31.14
CA ASN A 703 -0.25 -12.11 -31.93
C ASN A 703 -0.96 -11.10 -31.02
N PRO A 704 -1.82 -10.17 -31.54
CA PRO A 704 -2.52 -9.20 -30.72
C PRO A 704 -3.43 -9.78 -29.63
N ALA A 705 -3.82 -11.06 -29.75
CA ALA A 705 -4.68 -11.73 -28.79
C ALA A 705 -3.94 -12.62 -27.79
N LEU A 706 -2.67 -12.97 -28.05
CA LEU A 706 -1.93 -13.91 -27.22
C LEU A 706 -0.51 -13.41 -26.94
N GLN A 707 -0.16 -13.33 -25.65
CA GLN A 707 1.16 -12.90 -25.18
C GLN A 707 1.64 -13.83 -24.06
N LEU A 708 2.95 -14.09 -24.03
CA LEU A 708 3.62 -14.83 -22.97
C LEU A 708 4.64 -13.92 -22.28
N ARG A 709 4.56 -13.87 -20.98
CA ARG A 709 5.52 -13.15 -20.16
C ARG A 709 6.21 -14.10 -19.19
N VAL A 710 7.52 -13.98 -19.11
CA VAL A 710 8.36 -14.66 -18.13
C VAL A 710 9.06 -13.60 -17.30
N THR A 711 8.96 -13.68 -15.98
CA THR A 711 9.55 -12.71 -15.05
C THR A 711 10.38 -13.46 -14.02
N ALA A 712 11.58 -12.96 -13.74
CA ALA A 712 12.44 -13.40 -12.64
C ALA A 712 12.64 -12.21 -11.69
N SER A 713 12.17 -12.34 -10.46
CA SER A 713 12.24 -11.29 -9.44
C SER A 713 13.18 -11.69 -8.32
N ASN A 714 13.81 -10.67 -7.69
CA ASN A 714 14.77 -10.86 -6.59
C ASN A 714 15.95 -11.76 -6.95
N LEU A 715 16.52 -11.59 -8.15
CA LEU A 715 17.63 -12.38 -8.67
C LEU A 715 18.88 -12.33 -7.77
N ALA A 716 19.08 -11.26 -7.01
CA ALA A 716 20.20 -11.14 -6.07
C ALA A 716 20.03 -12.04 -4.84
N ALA A 717 18.80 -12.37 -4.45
CA ALA A 717 18.42 -13.26 -3.35
C ALA A 717 19.22 -13.06 -2.04
N LEU A 718 19.52 -11.79 -1.70
CA LEU A 718 20.30 -11.46 -0.51
C LEU A 718 19.52 -11.71 0.77
N ASP A 719 20.20 -12.20 1.79
CA ASP A 719 19.65 -12.31 3.13
C ASP A 719 19.21 -10.94 3.67
N TYR A 720 18.06 -10.94 4.30
CA TYR A 720 17.50 -9.77 4.94
C TYR A 720 17.83 -9.78 6.42
N VAL A 721 18.62 -8.80 6.86
CA VAL A 721 19.08 -8.69 8.24
C VAL A 721 18.41 -7.51 8.92
N THR A 722 17.88 -7.75 10.12
CA THR A 722 17.38 -6.70 11.02
C THR A 722 17.94 -6.90 12.41
N GLY A 723 18.12 -5.81 13.15
CA GLY A 723 18.63 -5.87 14.51
C GLY A 723 17.94 -4.86 15.41
N SER A 724 17.95 -5.14 16.69
CA SER A 724 17.57 -4.22 17.75
C SER A 724 18.57 -4.33 18.91
N ALA A 725 18.84 -3.22 19.54
CA ALA A 725 19.62 -3.21 20.77
C ALA A 725 18.94 -2.32 21.80
N LEU A 726 18.95 -2.75 23.06
CA LEU A 726 18.50 -1.96 24.20
C LEU A 726 19.54 -2.12 25.34
N GLY A 727 20.28 -1.06 25.62
CA GLY A 727 21.46 -1.14 26.47
C GLY A 727 22.53 -2.05 25.86
N SER A 728 22.98 -3.05 26.60
CA SER A 728 23.95 -4.06 26.20
C SER A 728 23.36 -5.26 25.48
N GLU A 729 22.02 -5.46 25.52
CA GLU A 729 21.36 -6.56 24.84
C GLU A 729 21.18 -6.25 23.35
N VAL A 730 21.69 -7.12 22.49
CA VAL A 730 21.62 -7.03 21.04
C VAL A 730 20.93 -8.26 20.48
N SER A 731 19.88 -8.04 19.69
CA SER A 731 19.15 -9.09 18.98
C SER A 731 19.26 -8.85 17.47
N THR A 732 19.71 -9.86 16.72
CA THR A 732 19.86 -9.82 15.25
C THR A 732 19.08 -10.95 14.63
N THR A 733 18.22 -10.62 13.66
CA THR A 733 17.46 -11.59 12.86
C THR A 733 17.97 -11.59 11.42
N THR A 734 18.35 -12.77 10.95
CA THR A 734 18.70 -13.02 9.54
C THR A 734 17.63 -13.90 8.92
N ALA A 735 17.15 -13.51 7.76
CA ALA A 735 16.10 -14.21 7.03
C ALA A 735 16.47 -14.31 5.53
N PRO A 736 16.61 -15.51 4.96
CA PRO A 736 16.94 -15.67 3.54
C PRO A 736 15.82 -15.11 2.67
N SER A 737 16.18 -14.56 1.52
CA SER A 737 15.23 -14.23 0.47
C SER A 737 15.40 -15.17 -0.71
N TYR A 738 14.39 -15.29 -1.56
CA TYR A 738 14.36 -16.30 -2.63
C TYR A 738 14.09 -15.63 -3.96
N ILE A 739 14.60 -16.24 -5.04
CA ILE A 739 14.24 -15.89 -6.40
C ILE A 739 12.79 -16.34 -6.63
N ASN A 740 12.00 -15.47 -7.27
CA ASN A 740 10.66 -15.78 -7.72
C ASN A 740 10.62 -15.77 -9.24
N LEU A 741 10.29 -16.92 -9.83
CA LEU A 741 10.12 -17.11 -11.27
C LEU A 741 8.64 -17.17 -11.59
N GLN A 742 8.14 -16.32 -12.50
CA GLN A 742 6.73 -16.30 -12.88
C GLN A 742 6.59 -16.47 -14.40
N ILE A 743 5.63 -17.28 -14.80
CA ILE A 743 5.15 -17.41 -16.17
C ILE A 743 3.71 -16.91 -16.18
N ARG A 744 3.38 -16.07 -17.16
CA ARG A 744 2.04 -15.51 -17.36
C ARG A 744 1.65 -15.58 -18.82
N LEU A 745 0.50 -16.18 -19.09
CA LEU A 745 -0.18 -16.18 -20.39
C LEU A 745 -1.30 -15.15 -20.36
N GLU A 746 -1.30 -14.23 -21.30
CA GLU A 746 -2.29 -13.18 -21.45
C GLU A 746 -3.07 -13.42 -22.73
N ILE A 747 -4.40 -13.61 -22.61
CA ILE A 747 -5.32 -14.00 -23.69
C ILE A 747 -6.39 -12.90 -23.77
N LYS A 748 -6.56 -12.29 -24.94
CA LYS A 748 -7.69 -11.42 -25.25
C LYS A 748 -8.77 -12.27 -25.91
N LEU A 749 -9.93 -12.37 -25.24
CA LEU A 749 -11.08 -13.18 -25.68
C LEU A 749 -12.02 -12.40 -26.61
#